data_e1c84295d87837400ba3674d150c2ff4
#
_entry.id   e1c84295d87837400ba3674d150c2ff4
#
_cell.length_a   1.000
_cell.length_b   1.000
_cell.length_c   1.000
_cell.angle_alpha   90.00
_cell.angle_beta   90.00
_cell.angle_gamma   90.00
#
_symmetry.space_group_name_H-M   'P 1'
#
loop_
_entity.id
_entity.type
_entity.pdbx_description
1 polymer ?
#
loop_
_entity_poly.entity_id
_entity_poly.type
_entity_poly.pdbx_seq_one_letter_code
_entity_poly.pdbx_strand_id
1 'polypeptide(L)'
;MVRVKHLLLIVVVGILFSCRSGEEVSDLPRPYHNLRFEKLPEVWDEALPLGNGLTGALIWQKEGKLRIAIDRADLWDLRSVEEFKSPDHSYQFICDQVLRKKDIAPIQRLIDDRTKYDAAPTKIPAGAIEFNIASLGKVRNVSLDLTSAVCTILWENGAQAHIFVPANEKGGRFFFENLPDTLSPELITPLYEENDAKLDYQPGVNKLTALGYKRGKVEQINPGTLLYQQQGWGDVSYEIALNWKSASGHSLEGEYCVTSKGTWYSEKEGALECMKQTMSNDFNSSLAMHKHWWREYWMKSSISLPDTLLEKQWYLEMYKFAAASRKGAPPICLQAVWTADNGQTPPWRGDFHSDLNTQLSYWAGYTSNHLEESAVFTDWLWKIKENAEAFTRQFYGVEGLNVPCIATLTGEPIGGWSPYSHSPSTAGWLSHHFYLQWKYSMDTDFLKNRAYPWIKEVARYFENISVRDENGERQLPLSTSPEINDNRIDAWFQKTTNYDLANIRLTYTIAREMAEALGLNEEAGYWVRQLSEWPKPAVDESGLMIAPGKAQTESHRHFSHLLSFHPFGLIDVSKGNGNIDLILRSIKNVEMLGTDWWTGYTYAWLANMKARAFEGDDVVRNLHIFIKAFCSPNSFHLNGDQLKAGYSQFTYRPFTLEGNFACAAAIQEMLLQSHTGVIKVFPALSTKWEDVSFRHFRAMGAFLVSASYEGGKIVSITVESEKGGLMKLYNPFTDKITERKMVTGETITFTNKFPMGK
;
A
#
# COMPACT_ATOMS: atom_id res chain seq x y z
N MET A 1 33.97 81.29 -14.16
CA MET A 1 34.09 79.96 -13.49
C MET A 1 33.01 79.86 -12.46
N VAL A 2 31.89 79.27 -12.82
CA VAL A 2 30.78 79.02 -11.90
C VAL A 2 30.30 77.59 -12.12
N ARG A 3 30.44 76.75 -11.11
CA ARG A 3 29.97 75.35 -11.12
C ARG A 3 28.48 75.34 -10.75
N VAL A 4 27.62 74.81 -11.63
CA VAL A 4 26.22 74.52 -11.40
C VAL A 4 26.13 73.08 -10.87
N LYS A 5 25.61 72.90 -9.65
CA LYS A 5 25.27 71.62 -9.06
C LYS A 5 23.83 71.29 -9.47
N HIS A 6 23.63 70.14 -10.15
CA HIS A 6 22.29 69.60 -10.39
C HIS A 6 21.88 68.76 -9.19
N LEU A 7 20.76 69.10 -8.60
CA LEU A 7 20.07 68.35 -7.52
C LEU A 7 19.11 67.37 -8.23
N LEU A 8 19.32 66.06 -8.07
CA LEU A 8 18.42 65.04 -8.57
C LEU A 8 17.37 64.76 -7.48
N LEU A 9 16.12 65.10 -7.77
CA LEU A 9 14.95 64.82 -6.90
C LEU A 9 14.45 63.41 -7.23
N ILE A 10 14.67 62.43 -6.34
CA ILE A 10 14.09 61.08 -6.45
C ILE A 10 12.70 61.11 -5.80
N VAL A 11 11.64 61.01 -6.60
CA VAL A 11 10.27 60.80 -6.14
C VAL A 11 10.10 59.29 -5.93
N VAL A 12 10.03 58.85 -4.67
CA VAL A 12 9.64 57.51 -4.31
C VAL A 12 8.09 57.44 -4.27
N VAL A 13 7.52 56.83 -5.30
CA VAL A 13 6.10 56.48 -5.30
C VAL A 13 5.94 55.19 -4.51
N GLY A 14 5.50 55.30 -3.26
CA GLY A 14 5.12 54.15 -2.43
C GLY A 14 3.80 53.56 -2.92
N ILE A 15 3.90 52.44 -3.63
CA ILE A 15 2.70 51.60 -3.90
C ILE A 15 2.45 50.77 -2.64
N LEU A 16 1.42 51.20 -1.88
CA LEU A 16 0.84 50.40 -0.80
C LEU A 16 0.11 49.19 -1.42
N PHE A 17 0.79 48.06 -1.54
CA PHE A 17 0.12 46.79 -1.69
C PHE A 17 -0.55 46.44 -0.36
N SER A 18 -1.85 46.58 -0.32
CA SER A 18 -2.68 45.99 0.72
C SER A 18 -2.64 44.47 0.55
N CYS A 19 -1.72 43.81 1.22
CA CYS A 19 -1.77 42.38 1.41
C CYS A 19 -2.96 42.08 2.33
N ARG A 20 -4.07 41.67 1.76
CA ARG A 20 -4.99 40.79 2.48
C ARG A 20 -4.20 39.50 2.69
N SER A 21 -3.84 39.23 3.93
CA SER A 21 -3.34 37.94 4.35
C SER A 21 -4.47 36.90 4.25
N GLY A 22 -4.69 36.36 3.06
CA GLY A 22 -5.22 35.02 2.95
C GLY A 22 -4.15 34.14 3.58
N GLU A 23 -4.48 33.39 4.61
CA GLU A 23 -3.62 32.31 5.09
C GLU A 23 -3.28 31.46 3.86
N GLU A 24 -2.01 31.47 3.42
CA GLU A 24 -1.52 30.48 2.47
C GLU A 24 -1.77 29.12 3.14
N VAL A 25 -2.66 28.33 2.59
CA VAL A 25 -2.86 26.95 3.01
C VAL A 25 -1.51 26.25 2.87
N SER A 26 -0.89 25.94 3.99
CA SER A 26 0.38 25.23 4.01
C SER A 26 0.20 23.87 3.33
N ASP A 27 0.98 23.59 2.30
CA ASP A 27 0.98 22.29 1.60
C ASP A 27 1.56 21.17 2.48
N LEU A 28 2.15 21.53 3.61
CA LEU A 28 2.81 20.59 4.54
C LEU A 28 1.84 20.11 5.62
N PRO A 29 2.06 18.91 6.18
CA PRO A 29 1.32 18.42 7.34
C PRO A 29 1.35 19.44 8.49
N ARG A 30 0.22 19.63 9.14
CA ARG A 30 0.08 20.54 10.29
C ARG A 30 0.41 19.80 11.60
N PRO A 31 0.80 20.47 12.68
CA PRO A 31 1.16 19.82 13.95
C PRO A 31 0.09 18.91 14.56
N TYR A 32 -1.18 19.09 14.25
CA TYR A 32 -2.27 18.21 14.73
C TYR A 32 -2.37 16.89 13.95
N HIS A 33 -1.71 16.78 12.79
CA HIS A 33 -1.60 15.52 12.05
C HIS A 33 -0.62 14.55 12.72
N ASN A 34 0.34 15.05 13.51
CA ASN A 34 1.37 14.25 14.15
C ASN A 34 0.79 13.17 15.07
N LEU A 35 1.48 12.02 15.16
CA LEU A 35 1.23 11.08 16.25
C LEU A 35 1.78 11.67 17.54
N ARG A 36 1.01 11.54 18.64
CA ARG A 36 1.40 12.02 19.97
C ARG A 36 0.91 11.06 21.02
N PHE A 37 1.81 10.75 21.98
CA PHE A 37 1.56 9.88 23.12
C PHE A 37 2.07 10.54 24.39
N GLU A 38 1.39 10.35 25.50
CA GLU A 38 1.81 10.83 26.83
C GLU A 38 2.88 9.92 27.45
N LYS A 39 3.03 8.70 26.97
CA LYS A 39 4.04 7.70 27.34
C LYS A 39 4.49 6.90 26.13
N LEU A 40 5.63 6.21 26.24
CA LEU A 40 6.04 5.25 25.21
C LEU A 40 5.00 4.13 25.11
N PRO A 41 4.63 3.69 23.89
CA PRO A 41 3.85 2.47 23.70
C PRO A 41 4.55 1.27 24.31
N GLU A 42 3.78 0.37 24.92
CA GLU A 42 4.30 -0.85 25.57
C GLU A 42 4.03 -2.12 24.75
N VAL A 43 3.36 -1.97 23.62
CA VAL A 43 3.05 -3.04 22.68
C VAL A 43 3.67 -2.71 21.34
N TRP A 44 4.32 -3.69 20.71
CA TRP A 44 5.10 -3.47 19.49
C TRP A 44 4.25 -3.01 18.30
N ASP A 45 2.99 -3.46 18.18
CA ASP A 45 2.06 -3.07 17.12
C ASP A 45 1.38 -1.70 17.36
N GLU A 46 1.71 -1.04 18.48
CA GLU A 46 1.33 0.35 18.79
C GLU A 46 2.51 1.32 18.71
N ALA A 47 3.71 0.80 18.39
CA ALA A 47 4.95 1.57 18.31
C ALA A 47 4.91 2.67 17.24
N LEU A 48 5.74 3.72 17.41
CA LEU A 48 5.87 4.77 16.38
C LEU A 48 6.68 4.20 15.20
N PRO A 49 6.07 4.19 13.99
CA PRO A 49 6.70 3.60 12.81
C PRO A 49 7.61 4.61 12.11
N LEU A 50 8.86 4.23 11.84
CA LEU A 50 9.80 4.96 11.00
C LEU A 50 10.21 4.08 9.83
N GLY A 51 10.55 4.67 8.66
CA GLY A 51 10.97 3.88 7.52
C GLY A 51 11.36 4.69 6.29
N ASN A 52 12.05 4.00 5.35
CA ASN A 52 12.44 4.54 4.05
C ASN A 52 12.23 3.55 2.90
N GLY A 53 11.29 2.62 3.04
CA GLY A 53 10.96 1.58 2.08
C GLY A 53 11.85 0.34 2.19
N LEU A 54 13.13 0.49 2.52
CA LEU A 54 14.05 -0.64 2.68
C LEU A 54 14.29 -0.99 4.15
N THR A 55 14.59 0.01 4.97
CA THR A 55 14.82 -0.13 6.41
C THR A 55 13.66 0.49 7.17
N GLY A 56 13.18 -0.21 8.18
CA GLY A 56 12.14 0.24 9.08
C GLY A 56 12.59 0.20 10.52
N ALA A 57 11.91 0.97 11.36
CA ALA A 57 12.07 0.92 12.81
C ALA A 57 10.74 1.13 13.52
N LEU A 58 10.54 0.44 14.63
CA LEU A 58 9.44 0.64 15.57
C LEU A 58 9.99 1.15 16.89
N ILE A 59 9.49 2.30 17.36
CA ILE A 59 9.93 2.94 18.59
C ILE A 59 8.91 2.69 19.69
N TRP A 60 9.28 1.93 20.70
CA TRP A 60 8.42 1.53 21.80
C TRP A 60 9.19 1.25 23.09
N GLN A 61 8.52 0.83 24.14
CA GLN A 61 9.13 0.45 25.42
C GLN A 61 8.90 -1.04 25.68
N LYS A 62 9.98 -1.77 25.92
CA LYS A 62 9.94 -3.16 26.35
C LYS A 62 10.62 -3.32 27.70
N GLU A 63 9.91 -3.85 28.68
CA GLU A 63 10.44 -4.12 30.03
C GLU A 63 11.15 -2.92 30.65
N GLY A 64 10.60 -1.72 30.48
CA GLY A 64 11.17 -0.48 31.01
C GLY A 64 12.31 0.13 30.20
N LYS A 65 12.79 -0.50 29.14
CA LYS A 65 13.82 0.01 28.24
C LYS A 65 13.20 0.65 27.01
N LEU A 66 13.77 1.74 26.50
CA LEU A 66 13.46 2.24 25.16
C LEU A 66 14.02 1.27 24.12
N ARG A 67 13.19 0.86 23.20
CA ARG A 67 13.53 -0.10 22.15
C ARG A 67 13.31 0.49 20.75
N ILE A 68 14.32 0.36 19.92
CA ILE A 68 14.29 0.59 18.47
C ILE A 68 14.31 -0.80 17.83
N ALA A 69 13.13 -1.35 17.51
CA ALA A 69 13.06 -2.60 16.77
C ALA A 69 13.38 -2.34 15.30
N ILE A 70 14.34 -3.06 14.75
CA ILE A 70 14.88 -2.86 13.40
C ILE A 70 14.33 -3.91 12.48
N ASP A 71 13.88 -3.47 11.30
CA ASP A 71 13.44 -4.33 10.22
C ASP A 71 14.05 -3.91 8.88
N ARG A 72 14.06 -4.85 7.94
CA ARG A 72 14.46 -4.61 6.57
C ARG A 72 13.56 -5.42 5.62
N ALA A 73 13.06 -4.75 4.59
CA ALA A 73 12.01 -5.30 3.71
C ALA A 73 12.39 -6.60 2.99
N ASP A 74 13.68 -6.81 2.70
CA ASP A 74 14.18 -7.97 1.97
C ASP A 74 14.74 -9.10 2.85
N LEU A 75 14.57 -9.03 4.17
CA LEU A 75 14.96 -10.12 5.06
C LEU A 75 13.88 -11.20 5.07
N TRP A 76 14.17 -12.28 4.35
CA TRP A 76 13.28 -13.43 4.17
C TRP A 76 14.03 -14.75 4.32
N ASP A 77 13.35 -15.73 4.91
CA ASP A 77 13.64 -17.13 4.67
C ASP A 77 12.91 -17.53 3.39
N LEU A 78 13.66 -17.78 2.33
CA LEU A 78 13.13 -18.09 1.00
C LEU A 78 13.24 -19.59 0.67
N ARG A 79 13.30 -20.47 1.69
CA ARG A 79 13.27 -21.91 1.40
C ARG A 79 11.99 -22.28 0.66
N SER A 80 12.13 -23.00 -0.44
CA SER A 80 10.97 -23.44 -1.22
C SER A 80 10.17 -24.49 -0.47
N VAL A 81 8.87 -24.54 -0.74
CA VAL A 81 8.00 -25.61 -0.25
C VAL A 81 8.27 -26.87 -1.08
N GLU A 82 8.89 -27.88 -0.48
CA GLU A 82 9.35 -29.10 -1.20
C GLU A 82 8.19 -29.87 -1.85
N GLU A 83 7.02 -29.88 -1.22
CA GLU A 83 5.82 -30.53 -1.74
C GLU A 83 5.32 -29.93 -3.05
N PHE A 84 5.62 -28.65 -3.30
CA PHE A 84 5.24 -28.00 -4.55
C PHE A 84 6.11 -28.43 -5.75
N LYS A 85 7.15 -29.22 -5.52
CA LYS A 85 7.90 -29.91 -6.56
C LYS A 85 7.23 -31.21 -7.01
N SER A 86 6.20 -31.66 -6.29
CA SER A 86 5.43 -32.87 -6.65
C SER A 86 4.67 -32.65 -7.96
N PRO A 87 4.57 -33.69 -8.84
CA PRO A 87 3.69 -33.66 -10.01
C PRO A 87 2.21 -33.43 -9.66
N ASP A 88 1.80 -33.78 -8.41
CA ASP A 88 0.45 -33.55 -7.91
C ASP A 88 0.19 -32.06 -7.60
N HIS A 89 1.23 -31.22 -7.45
CA HIS A 89 1.08 -29.79 -7.34
C HIS A 89 0.73 -29.20 -8.72
N SER A 90 -0.50 -29.41 -9.15
CA SER A 90 -0.99 -28.96 -10.45
C SER A 90 -2.50 -28.66 -10.42
N TYR A 91 -2.91 -27.74 -11.26
CA TYR A 91 -4.32 -27.38 -11.44
C TYR A 91 -5.15 -28.56 -11.96
N GLN A 92 -4.54 -29.42 -12.80
CA GLN A 92 -5.19 -30.66 -13.29
C GLN A 92 -5.50 -31.62 -12.11
N PHE A 93 -4.58 -31.76 -11.17
CA PHE A 93 -4.82 -32.55 -9.96
C PHE A 93 -5.99 -31.99 -9.15
N ILE A 94 -6.04 -30.68 -8.97
CA ILE A 94 -7.18 -30.04 -8.29
C ILE A 94 -8.49 -30.31 -9.01
N CYS A 95 -8.52 -30.14 -10.34
CA CYS A 95 -9.70 -30.44 -11.16
C CYS A 95 -10.16 -31.91 -10.98
N ASP A 96 -9.24 -32.86 -10.97
CA ASP A 96 -9.55 -34.27 -10.78
C ASP A 96 -10.13 -34.57 -9.39
N GLN A 97 -9.54 -34.00 -8.33
CA GLN A 97 -10.04 -34.17 -6.96
C GLN A 97 -11.44 -33.53 -6.80
N VAL A 98 -11.63 -32.31 -7.27
CA VAL A 98 -12.90 -31.56 -7.10
C VAL A 98 -13.98 -32.09 -8.02
N LEU A 99 -13.72 -32.24 -9.33
CA LEU A 99 -14.77 -32.55 -10.30
C LEU A 99 -15.12 -34.02 -10.36
N ARG A 100 -14.13 -34.91 -10.22
CA ARG A 100 -14.32 -36.34 -10.42
C ARG A 100 -14.43 -37.10 -9.10
N LYS A 101 -13.46 -36.91 -8.19
CA LYS A 101 -13.41 -37.65 -6.92
C LYS A 101 -14.27 -37.06 -5.80
N LYS A 102 -14.63 -35.77 -5.91
CA LYS A 102 -15.39 -35.03 -4.88
C LYS A 102 -14.72 -35.07 -3.50
N ASP A 103 -13.38 -35.06 -3.47
CA ASP A 103 -12.56 -35.11 -2.26
C ASP A 103 -11.45 -34.07 -2.32
N ILE A 104 -11.47 -33.10 -1.40
CA ILE A 104 -10.45 -32.03 -1.30
C ILE A 104 -9.35 -32.35 -0.28
N ALA A 105 -9.49 -33.41 0.53
CA ALA A 105 -8.49 -33.71 1.55
C ALA A 105 -7.07 -33.92 1.00
N PRO A 106 -6.85 -34.51 -0.20
CA PRO A 106 -5.53 -34.57 -0.81
C PRO A 106 -4.97 -33.17 -1.18
N ILE A 107 -5.81 -32.24 -1.62
CA ILE A 107 -5.42 -30.86 -1.93
C ILE A 107 -5.01 -30.13 -0.64
N GLN A 108 -5.83 -30.26 0.41
CA GLN A 108 -5.56 -29.65 1.72
C GLN A 108 -4.23 -30.15 2.29
N ARG A 109 -3.95 -31.44 2.24
CA ARG A 109 -2.65 -31.98 2.68
C ARG A 109 -1.47 -31.45 1.88
N LEU A 110 -1.63 -31.26 0.59
CA LEU A 110 -0.54 -30.81 -0.30
C LEU A 110 -0.25 -29.32 -0.14
N ILE A 111 -1.29 -28.49 -0.06
CA ILE A 111 -1.18 -27.03 -0.16
C ILE A 111 -1.42 -26.34 1.20
N ASP A 112 -2.46 -26.75 1.96
CA ASP A 112 -2.93 -25.97 3.12
C ASP A 112 -2.22 -26.36 4.41
N ASP A 113 -2.03 -27.64 4.67
CA ASP A 113 -1.50 -28.13 5.95
C ASP A 113 -0.07 -27.67 6.21
N ARG A 114 0.71 -27.39 5.15
CA ARG A 114 2.09 -26.90 5.27
C ARG A 114 2.15 -25.56 5.97
N THR A 115 1.22 -24.67 5.68
CA THR A 115 1.19 -23.35 6.34
C THR A 115 0.90 -23.43 7.84
N LYS A 116 0.42 -24.56 8.33
CA LYS A 116 0.15 -24.80 9.77
C LYS A 116 1.39 -25.30 10.51
N TYR A 117 2.25 -26.08 9.84
CA TYR A 117 3.33 -26.80 10.50
C TYR A 117 4.71 -26.26 10.18
N ASP A 118 4.93 -25.67 9.00
CA ASP A 118 6.21 -25.15 8.58
C ASP A 118 6.35 -23.67 8.92
N ALA A 119 7.48 -23.26 9.48
CA ALA A 119 7.72 -21.86 9.84
C ALA A 119 8.14 -21.01 8.64
N ALA A 120 8.58 -21.61 7.55
CA ALA A 120 9.08 -20.95 6.34
C ALA A 120 8.40 -21.49 5.06
N PRO A 121 8.44 -20.74 3.94
CA PRO A 121 9.07 -19.43 3.80
C PRO A 121 8.35 -18.33 4.62
N THR A 122 9.09 -17.30 5.04
CA THR A 122 8.54 -16.20 5.85
C THR A 122 9.49 -15.00 5.87
N LYS A 123 8.95 -13.82 6.13
CA LYS A 123 9.75 -12.64 6.48
C LYS A 123 10.36 -12.82 7.88
N ILE A 124 11.59 -12.33 8.11
CA ILE A 124 12.31 -12.45 9.38
C ILE A 124 12.72 -11.07 9.92
N PRO A 125 12.73 -10.85 11.25
CA PRO A 125 13.17 -9.60 11.86
C PRO A 125 14.70 -9.46 11.84
N ALA A 126 15.20 -8.22 11.83
CA ALA A 126 16.64 -7.95 11.89
C ALA A 126 17.21 -8.01 13.32
N GLY A 127 16.52 -7.41 14.29
CA GLY A 127 16.95 -7.27 15.67
C GLY A 127 16.49 -5.96 16.28
N ALA A 128 17.13 -5.52 17.37
CA ALA A 128 16.75 -4.25 18.00
C ALA A 128 17.94 -3.57 18.71
N ILE A 129 17.78 -2.29 19.03
CA ILE A 129 18.65 -1.53 19.91
C ILE A 129 17.85 -1.13 21.15
N GLU A 130 18.38 -1.40 22.34
CA GLU A 130 17.76 -1.02 23.61
C GLU A 130 18.60 -0.02 24.38
N PHE A 131 17.91 0.85 25.15
CA PHE A 131 18.50 1.82 26.05
C PHE A 131 17.85 1.69 27.42
N ASN A 132 18.67 1.58 28.48
CA ASN A 132 18.17 1.64 29.85
C ASN A 132 17.86 3.10 30.19
N ILE A 133 16.59 3.46 30.16
CA ILE A 133 16.09 4.83 30.37
C ILE A 133 15.66 5.10 31.83
N ALA A 134 15.95 4.21 32.78
CA ALA A 134 15.48 4.34 34.17
C ALA A 134 15.97 5.65 34.85
N SER A 135 17.19 6.10 34.53
CA SER A 135 17.73 7.36 35.06
C SER A 135 17.11 8.61 34.46
N LEU A 136 16.41 8.49 33.31
CA LEU A 136 15.77 9.64 32.66
C LEU A 136 14.42 10.00 33.29
N GLY A 137 13.86 9.10 34.11
CA GLY A 137 12.58 9.32 34.78
C GLY A 137 11.38 9.20 33.87
N LYS A 138 10.33 9.96 34.19
CA LYS A 138 9.04 9.83 33.49
C LYS A 138 9.05 10.54 32.11
N VAL A 139 8.53 9.87 31.11
CA VAL A 139 8.28 10.45 29.79
C VAL A 139 7.15 11.48 29.90
N ARG A 140 7.37 12.66 29.37
CA ARG A 140 6.38 13.76 29.28
C ARG A 140 5.61 13.73 27.97
N ASN A 141 6.27 13.41 26.87
CA ASN A 141 5.67 13.38 25.53
C ASN A 141 6.50 12.52 24.56
N VAL A 142 5.81 11.78 23.72
CA VAL A 142 6.38 11.10 22.55
C VAL A 142 5.64 11.57 21.32
N SER A 143 6.35 11.97 20.28
CA SER A 143 5.73 12.43 19.04
C SER A 143 6.48 11.98 17.80
N LEU A 144 5.73 11.68 16.74
CA LEU A 144 6.24 11.55 15.40
C LEU A 144 5.75 12.76 14.61
N ASP A 145 6.67 13.63 14.23
CA ASP A 145 6.41 14.79 13.38
C ASP A 145 6.35 14.34 11.92
N LEU A 146 5.16 14.42 11.31
CA LEU A 146 4.97 13.95 9.92
C LEU A 146 5.70 14.82 8.91
N THR A 147 5.89 16.12 9.19
CA THR A 147 6.60 17.03 8.27
C THR A 147 8.04 16.63 8.07
N SER A 148 8.67 16.14 9.15
CA SER A 148 10.09 15.79 9.18
C SER A 148 10.35 14.29 9.35
N ALA A 149 9.33 13.47 9.58
CA ALA A 149 9.45 12.05 9.90
C ALA A 149 10.45 11.74 11.02
N VAL A 150 10.48 12.58 12.06
CA VAL A 150 11.35 12.44 13.23
C VAL A 150 10.51 12.07 14.44
N CYS A 151 10.90 10.99 15.11
CA CYS A 151 10.39 10.65 16.44
C CYS A 151 11.15 11.45 17.50
N THR A 152 10.41 12.17 18.36
CA THR A 152 10.97 12.92 19.48
C THR A 152 10.36 12.41 20.79
N ILE A 153 11.22 12.09 21.75
CA ILE A 153 10.82 11.69 23.11
C ILE A 153 11.34 12.76 24.06
N LEU A 154 10.47 13.28 24.92
CA LEU A 154 10.80 14.29 25.92
C LEU A 154 10.50 13.75 27.32
N TRP A 155 11.48 13.79 28.21
CA TRP A 155 11.33 13.43 29.61
C TRP A 155 11.07 14.66 30.51
N GLU A 156 10.50 14.43 31.70
CA GLU A 156 10.17 15.51 32.66
C GLU A 156 11.44 16.24 33.20
N ASN A 157 12.59 15.55 33.23
CA ASN A 157 13.88 16.13 33.65
C ASN A 157 14.55 17.00 32.57
N GLY A 158 13.95 17.11 31.37
CA GLY A 158 14.47 17.90 30.25
C GLY A 158 15.35 17.11 29.27
N ALA A 159 15.63 15.82 29.53
CA ALA A 159 16.29 14.97 28.55
C ALA A 159 15.41 14.80 27.30
N GLN A 160 16.05 14.69 26.14
CA GLN A 160 15.35 14.50 24.85
C GLN A 160 16.05 13.43 24.02
N ALA A 161 15.27 12.74 23.20
CA ALA A 161 15.78 11.85 22.16
C ALA A 161 15.15 12.21 20.80
N HIS A 162 15.96 12.21 19.75
CA HIS A 162 15.56 12.39 18.36
C HIS A 162 15.98 11.15 17.58
N ILE A 163 15.02 10.45 16.96
CA ILE A 163 15.25 9.19 16.26
C ILE A 163 14.60 9.29 14.88
N PHE A 164 15.33 8.92 13.83
CA PHE A 164 14.80 8.86 12.48
C PHE A 164 15.51 7.80 11.63
N VAL A 165 14.81 7.32 10.61
CA VAL A 165 15.38 6.50 9.54
C VAL A 165 15.62 7.43 8.35
N PRO A 166 16.88 7.76 8.02
CA PRO A 166 17.20 8.72 6.98
C PRO A 166 16.59 8.32 5.64
N ALA A 167 16.07 9.30 4.91
CA ALA A 167 15.34 9.05 3.66
C ALA A 167 16.18 8.33 2.60
N ASN A 168 17.49 8.58 2.57
CA ASN A 168 18.41 8.11 1.54
C ASN A 168 19.62 7.32 2.07
N GLU A 169 19.59 6.89 3.35
CA GLU A 169 20.64 6.09 3.97
C GLU A 169 20.10 4.68 4.32
N LYS A 170 20.99 3.73 4.61
CA LYS A 170 20.63 2.31 4.81
C LYS A 170 20.58 1.90 6.27
N GLY A 171 19.93 2.69 7.10
CA GLY A 171 19.87 2.44 8.55
C GLY A 171 19.09 3.52 9.26
N GLY A 172 19.38 3.73 10.53
CA GLY A 172 18.74 4.76 11.36
C GLY A 172 19.73 5.54 12.18
N ARG A 173 19.28 6.68 12.70
CA ARG A 173 20.06 7.58 13.53
C ARG A 173 19.30 7.94 14.79
N PHE A 174 20.05 8.11 15.89
CA PHE A 174 19.51 8.58 17.16
C PHE A 174 20.45 9.61 17.80
N PHE A 175 19.85 10.56 18.48
CA PHE A 175 20.57 11.58 19.24
C PHE A 175 19.83 11.84 20.56
N PHE A 176 20.54 11.71 21.67
CA PHE A 176 20.05 12.06 23.01
C PHE A 176 20.81 13.27 23.51
N GLU A 177 20.11 14.19 24.14
CA GLU A 177 20.66 15.39 24.74
C GLU A 177 20.10 15.64 26.15
N ASN A 178 20.81 16.47 26.91
CA ASN A 178 20.49 16.80 28.31
C ASN A 178 20.38 15.57 29.19
N LEU A 179 21.24 14.58 28.96
CA LEU A 179 21.26 13.35 29.75
C LEU A 179 21.80 13.66 31.18
N PRO A 180 21.16 13.13 32.25
CA PRO A 180 21.67 13.25 33.60
C PRO A 180 22.92 12.38 33.81
N ASP A 181 23.00 11.22 33.14
CA ASP A 181 24.06 10.23 33.25
C ASP A 181 24.44 9.67 31.86
N THR A 182 25.56 8.96 31.80
CA THR A 182 25.99 8.26 30.58
C THR A 182 24.97 7.20 30.16
N LEU A 183 24.54 7.26 28.93
CA LEU A 183 23.66 6.28 28.31
C LEU A 183 24.42 5.48 27.24
N SER A 184 24.20 4.17 27.18
CA SER A 184 24.80 3.30 26.15
C SER A 184 23.76 2.42 25.52
N PRO A 185 23.84 2.19 24.19
CA PRO A 185 22.96 1.25 23.48
C PRO A 185 23.39 -0.19 23.73
N GLU A 186 22.43 -1.10 23.72
CA GLU A 186 22.61 -2.55 23.70
C GLU A 186 22.00 -3.11 22.39
N LEU A 187 22.76 -3.93 21.67
CA LEU A 187 22.28 -4.58 20.46
C LEU A 187 21.60 -5.92 20.80
N ILE A 188 20.32 -6.04 20.52
CA ILE A 188 19.49 -7.19 20.85
C ILE A 188 19.27 -8.03 19.59
N THR A 189 19.67 -9.29 19.65
CA THR A 189 19.53 -10.25 18.55
C THR A 189 18.16 -10.93 18.57
N PRO A 190 17.63 -11.36 17.42
CA PRO A 190 16.41 -12.16 17.37
C PRO A 190 16.56 -13.50 18.12
N LEU A 191 15.46 -14.00 18.68
CA LEU A 191 15.42 -15.19 19.53
C LEU A 191 15.29 -16.48 18.69
N TYR A 192 16.35 -16.85 17.96
CA TYR A 192 16.34 -18.05 17.10
C TYR A 192 16.62 -19.37 17.84
N GLU A 193 17.28 -19.36 18.98
CA GLU A 193 17.62 -20.59 19.74
C GLU A 193 16.85 -20.69 21.06
N GLU A 194 16.56 -19.55 21.73
CA GLU A 194 15.85 -19.50 23.00
C GLU A 194 14.64 -18.58 22.85
N ASN A 195 13.47 -19.07 23.15
CA ASN A 195 12.25 -18.30 22.96
C ASN A 195 11.14 -18.73 23.91
N ASP A 196 10.94 -17.96 24.97
CA ASP A 196 9.84 -18.13 25.95
C ASP A 196 8.54 -17.47 25.51
N ALA A 197 8.52 -16.80 24.34
CA ALA A 197 7.35 -16.11 23.85
C ALA A 197 6.15 -17.08 23.76
N LYS A 198 5.02 -16.67 24.33
CA LYS A 198 3.75 -17.32 24.09
C LYS A 198 3.35 -17.06 22.64
N LEU A 199 2.98 -18.12 21.93
CA LEU A 199 2.42 -17.95 20.59
C LEU A 199 1.11 -17.18 20.69
N ASP A 200 1.03 -16.07 20.00
CA ASP A 200 -0.25 -15.45 19.68
C ASP A 200 -0.95 -16.35 18.67
N TYR A 201 -2.21 -16.75 18.96
CA TYR A 201 -2.97 -17.55 18.02
C TYR A 201 -3.38 -16.68 16.83
N GLN A 202 -2.54 -16.68 15.78
CA GLN A 202 -2.76 -15.95 14.55
C GLN A 202 -2.33 -16.80 13.35
N PRO A 203 -2.97 -16.65 12.19
CA PRO A 203 -2.63 -17.45 11.01
C PRO A 203 -1.16 -17.29 10.60
N GLY A 204 -0.48 -18.41 10.36
CA GLY A 204 0.90 -18.45 9.87
C GLY A 204 1.97 -18.07 10.89
N VAL A 205 1.61 -17.77 12.15
CA VAL A 205 2.59 -17.39 13.20
C VAL A 205 3.26 -18.63 13.79
N ASN A 206 4.58 -18.56 13.89
CA ASN A 206 5.43 -19.55 14.52
C ASN A 206 6.46 -18.86 15.42
N LYS A 207 7.06 -19.60 16.36
CA LYS A 207 8.25 -19.10 17.08
C LYS A 207 9.43 -19.00 16.11
N LEU A 208 10.29 -18.00 16.26
CA LEU A 208 11.51 -17.89 15.45
C LEU A 208 12.42 -19.13 15.57
N THR A 209 12.39 -19.81 16.71
CA THR A 209 13.13 -21.07 16.93
C THR A 209 12.75 -22.19 15.95
N ALA A 210 11.54 -22.18 15.41
CA ALA A 210 11.08 -23.15 14.43
C ALA A 210 11.79 -23.04 13.05
N LEU A 211 12.45 -21.90 12.79
CA LEU A 211 13.28 -21.73 11.59
C LEU A 211 14.59 -22.53 11.64
N GLY A 212 15.02 -22.95 12.84
CA GLY A 212 16.21 -23.78 13.04
C GLY A 212 17.53 -23.04 12.86
N TYR A 213 17.53 -21.69 12.91
CA TYR A 213 18.77 -20.91 12.82
C TYR A 213 19.58 -21.00 14.11
N LYS A 214 20.89 -20.93 13.96
CA LYS A 214 21.81 -20.64 15.07
C LYS A 214 21.80 -19.16 15.35
N ARG A 215 21.92 -18.79 16.62
CA ARG A 215 22.07 -17.40 17.03
C ARG A 215 23.31 -16.80 16.38
N GLY A 216 23.14 -15.63 15.78
CA GLY A 216 24.26 -14.89 15.19
C GLY A 216 25.23 -14.34 16.23
N LYS A 217 26.39 -13.91 15.77
CA LYS A 217 27.47 -13.41 16.62
C LYS A 217 27.42 -11.89 16.69
N VAL A 218 27.44 -11.35 17.92
CA VAL A 218 27.74 -9.95 18.17
C VAL A 218 29.20 -9.80 18.51
N GLU A 219 29.89 -8.90 17.82
CA GLU A 219 31.32 -8.62 18.00
C GLU A 219 31.53 -7.13 18.29
N GLN A 220 32.32 -6.84 19.35
CA GLN A 220 32.78 -5.49 19.59
C GLN A 220 34.01 -5.19 18.74
N ILE A 221 33.86 -4.31 17.77
CA ILE A 221 34.94 -3.95 16.81
C ILE A 221 35.92 -2.97 17.48
N ASN A 222 35.36 -2.00 18.20
CA ASN A 222 36.10 -1.02 18.99
C ASN A 222 35.16 -0.41 20.05
N PRO A 223 35.65 0.40 21.00
CA PRO A 223 34.78 1.13 21.92
C PRO A 223 33.80 2.01 21.14
N GLY A 224 32.50 1.76 21.31
CA GLY A 224 31.41 2.48 20.58
C GLY A 224 31.03 1.88 19.23
N THR A 225 31.50 0.67 18.86
CA THR A 225 31.08 0.02 17.61
C THR A 225 30.83 -1.48 17.81
N LEU A 226 29.64 -1.93 17.51
CA LEU A 226 29.24 -3.34 17.48
C LEU A 226 28.91 -3.78 16.04
N LEU A 227 29.18 -5.06 15.75
CA LEU A 227 28.76 -5.75 14.55
C LEU A 227 28.00 -7.03 14.91
N TYR A 228 26.79 -7.16 14.43
CA TYR A 228 26.02 -8.40 14.47
C TYR A 228 25.98 -9.03 13.10
N GLN A 229 26.21 -10.35 13.05
CA GLN A 229 26.16 -11.15 11.83
C GLN A 229 25.24 -12.34 12.03
N GLN A 230 24.26 -12.51 11.16
CA GLN A 230 23.28 -13.60 11.20
C GLN A 230 23.27 -14.36 9.89
N GLN A 231 23.43 -15.67 9.96
CA GLN A 231 23.18 -16.57 8.84
C GLN A 231 21.71 -16.99 8.82
N GLY A 232 21.06 -16.82 7.67
CA GLY A 232 19.71 -17.30 7.37
C GLY A 232 19.74 -18.61 6.61
N TRP A 233 18.68 -18.90 5.84
CA TRP A 233 18.59 -20.08 4.99
C TRP A 233 19.41 -19.93 3.71
N GLY A 234 20.11 -21.01 3.30
CA GLY A 234 20.94 -21.02 2.10
C GLY A 234 22.04 -19.96 2.14
N ASP A 235 22.11 -19.15 1.10
CA ASP A 235 23.10 -18.06 0.99
C ASP A 235 22.62 -16.74 1.63
N VAL A 236 21.42 -16.72 2.21
CA VAL A 236 20.88 -15.52 2.84
C VAL A 236 21.58 -15.27 4.17
N SER A 237 22.12 -14.07 4.35
CA SER A 237 22.67 -13.58 5.62
C SER A 237 22.46 -12.08 5.73
N TYR A 238 22.58 -11.56 6.93
CA TYR A 238 22.52 -10.11 7.14
C TYR A 238 23.45 -9.66 8.27
N GLU A 239 23.77 -8.38 8.24
CA GLU A 239 24.61 -7.73 9.26
C GLU A 239 23.93 -6.48 9.78
N ILE A 240 24.15 -6.17 11.07
CA ILE A 240 23.83 -4.87 11.69
C ILE A 240 25.12 -4.31 12.24
N ALA A 241 25.54 -3.15 11.74
CA ALA A 241 26.59 -2.33 12.37
C ALA A 241 25.90 -1.26 13.24
N LEU A 242 26.34 -1.11 14.47
CA LEU A 242 25.89 -0.08 15.40
C LEU A 242 27.13 0.73 15.85
N ASN A 243 27.08 2.04 15.67
CA ASN A 243 28.14 2.96 16.07
C ASN A 243 27.57 4.08 16.93
N TRP A 244 28.28 4.44 18.02
CA TRP A 244 27.86 5.55 18.86
C TRP A 244 29.05 6.26 19.53
N LYS A 245 28.82 7.52 19.87
CA LYS A 245 29.77 8.34 20.66
C LYS A 245 29.02 9.14 21.71
N SER A 246 29.60 9.28 22.86
CA SER A 246 29.13 10.18 23.91
C SER A 246 30.00 11.44 23.95
N ALA A 247 29.38 12.61 24.04
CA ALA A 247 30.05 13.87 24.21
C ALA A 247 29.80 14.41 25.64
N SER A 248 30.87 14.65 26.40
CA SER A 248 30.84 15.21 27.78
C SER A 248 29.92 14.49 28.79
N GLY A 249 29.47 13.26 28.50
CA GLY A 249 28.55 12.49 29.35
C GLY A 249 27.10 12.94 29.36
N HIS A 250 26.77 14.06 28.69
CA HIS A 250 25.40 14.62 28.64
C HIS A 250 24.71 14.48 27.30
N SER A 251 25.34 13.88 26.31
CA SER A 251 24.75 13.55 25.03
C SER A 251 25.24 12.23 24.47
N LEU A 252 24.42 11.57 23.68
CA LEU A 252 24.72 10.35 22.95
C LEU A 252 24.28 10.50 21.51
N GLU A 253 25.19 10.38 20.56
CA GLU A 253 24.91 10.32 19.13
C GLU A 253 25.24 8.94 18.62
N GLY A 254 24.36 8.36 17.79
CA GLY A 254 24.63 7.07 17.19
C GLY A 254 23.85 6.81 15.92
N GLU A 255 24.30 5.76 15.24
CA GLU A 255 23.77 5.31 13.98
C GLU A 255 23.85 3.79 13.86
N TYR A 256 22.96 3.22 13.08
CA TYR A 256 23.03 1.81 12.70
C TYR A 256 22.81 1.62 11.21
N CYS A 257 23.42 0.61 10.64
CA CYS A 257 23.25 0.22 9.24
C CYS A 257 22.90 -1.27 9.17
N VAL A 258 21.97 -1.62 8.27
CA VAL A 258 21.58 -3.01 8.03
C VAL A 258 21.88 -3.37 6.60
N THR A 259 22.62 -4.44 6.35
CA THR A 259 22.90 -4.98 5.02
C THR A 259 22.47 -6.44 4.92
N SER A 260 22.12 -6.88 3.73
CA SER A 260 21.76 -8.28 3.43
C SER A 260 22.64 -8.87 2.33
N LYS A 261 22.77 -10.20 2.31
CA LYS A 261 23.36 -10.99 1.23
C LYS A 261 22.40 -12.11 0.82
N GLY A 262 22.50 -12.56 -0.43
CA GLY A 262 21.67 -13.65 -0.93
C GLY A 262 20.24 -13.24 -1.28
N THR A 263 19.90 -11.97 -1.24
CA THR A 263 18.59 -11.43 -1.70
C THR A 263 18.75 -10.60 -2.97
N TRP A 264 17.64 -10.30 -3.64
CA TRP A 264 17.65 -9.45 -4.84
C TRP A 264 17.99 -7.96 -4.54
N TYR A 265 18.02 -7.61 -3.28
CA TYR A 265 18.24 -6.22 -2.79
C TYR A 265 19.52 -6.12 -1.96
N SER A 266 20.41 -7.14 -2.08
CA SER A 266 21.66 -7.24 -1.35
C SER A 266 22.64 -6.13 -1.67
N GLU A 267 23.45 -5.78 -0.69
CA GLU A 267 24.63 -4.93 -0.84
C GLU A 267 25.86 -5.79 -1.20
N LYS A 268 26.84 -5.13 -1.85
CA LYS A 268 28.15 -5.74 -2.12
C LYS A 268 29.01 -5.76 -0.84
N GLU A 269 28.94 -4.69 -0.08
CA GLU A 269 29.70 -4.46 1.14
C GLU A 269 28.93 -4.93 2.39
N GLY A 270 29.65 -5.28 3.46
CA GLY A 270 29.07 -5.53 4.79
C GLY A 270 28.64 -4.23 5.48
N ALA A 271 27.90 -4.37 6.60
CA ALA A 271 27.25 -3.25 7.27
C ALA A 271 28.22 -2.16 7.75
N LEU A 272 29.41 -2.52 8.24
CA LEU A 272 30.43 -1.54 8.66
C LEU A 272 30.92 -0.67 7.51
N GLU A 273 31.20 -1.27 6.36
CA GLU A 273 31.68 -0.52 5.21
C GLU A 273 30.55 0.28 4.56
N CYS A 274 29.36 -0.30 4.47
CA CYS A 274 28.18 0.40 4.00
C CYS A 274 27.87 1.63 4.87
N MET A 275 27.98 1.53 6.20
CA MET A 275 27.78 2.62 7.12
C MET A 275 28.78 3.76 6.86
N LYS A 276 30.08 3.45 6.69
CA LYS A 276 31.10 4.46 6.37
C LYS A 276 30.84 5.18 5.05
N GLN A 277 30.31 4.48 4.04
CA GLN A 277 30.07 5.03 2.72
C GLN A 277 28.78 5.86 2.65
N THR A 278 27.70 5.36 3.26
CA THR A 278 26.36 5.92 3.11
C THR A 278 25.90 6.80 4.26
N MET A 279 26.57 6.69 5.43
CA MET A 279 26.23 7.42 6.65
C MET A 279 27.42 8.28 7.14
N SER A 280 28.24 8.77 6.21
CA SER A 280 29.43 9.58 6.52
C SER A 280 29.13 10.99 7.01
N ASN A 281 27.89 11.46 6.85
CA ASN A 281 27.45 12.77 7.33
C ASN A 281 27.27 12.76 8.85
N ASP A 282 27.50 13.89 9.50
CA ASP A 282 27.11 14.08 10.90
C ASP A 282 25.58 14.07 11.05
N PHE A 283 25.11 13.94 12.29
CA PHE A 283 23.68 13.86 12.59
C PHE A 283 22.87 15.04 12.01
N ASN A 284 23.35 16.27 12.17
CA ASN A 284 22.63 17.46 11.74
C ASN A 284 22.55 17.57 10.20
N SER A 285 23.63 17.24 9.52
CA SER A 285 23.67 17.21 8.04
C SER A 285 22.73 16.14 7.49
N SER A 286 22.75 14.94 8.07
CA SER A 286 21.81 13.86 7.71
C SER A 286 20.34 14.25 7.98
N LEU A 287 20.07 14.85 9.15
CA LEU A 287 18.74 15.35 9.50
C LEU A 287 18.25 16.45 8.52
N ALA A 288 19.12 17.35 8.10
CA ALA A 288 18.76 18.39 7.15
C ALA A 288 18.38 17.80 5.78
N MET A 289 19.16 16.84 5.26
CA MET A 289 18.85 16.12 4.02
C MET A 289 17.55 15.30 4.14
N HIS A 290 17.34 14.64 5.27
CA HIS A 290 16.12 13.90 5.57
C HIS A 290 14.88 14.80 5.56
N LYS A 291 14.93 15.94 6.26
CA LYS A 291 13.84 16.94 6.28
C LYS A 291 13.56 17.51 4.89
N HIS A 292 14.62 17.76 4.10
CA HIS A 292 14.46 18.24 2.73
C HIS A 292 13.69 17.23 1.86
N TRP A 293 14.07 15.93 1.92
CA TRP A 293 13.37 14.88 1.18
C TRP A 293 11.88 14.80 1.54
N TRP A 294 11.55 14.82 2.86
CA TRP A 294 10.15 14.76 3.31
C TRP A 294 9.35 15.99 2.89
N ARG A 295 9.99 17.17 2.86
CA ARG A 295 9.35 18.37 2.35
C ARG A 295 8.99 18.23 0.86
N GLU A 296 9.92 17.76 0.02
CA GLU A 296 9.67 17.52 -1.40
C GLU A 296 8.55 16.47 -1.60
N TYR A 297 8.50 15.43 -0.78
CA TYR A 297 7.43 14.45 -0.79
C TYR A 297 6.06 15.09 -0.53
N TRP A 298 5.94 15.87 0.53
CA TRP A 298 4.68 16.52 0.91
C TRP A 298 4.22 17.61 -0.08
N MET A 299 5.15 18.25 -0.78
CA MET A 299 4.83 19.23 -1.81
C MET A 299 4.16 18.63 -3.05
N LYS A 300 4.21 17.29 -3.23
CA LYS A 300 3.57 16.63 -4.38
C LYS A 300 2.05 16.73 -4.36
N SER A 301 1.41 16.68 -3.19
CA SER A 301 -0.04 16.86 -3.04
C SER A 301 -0.46 17.14 -1.61
N SER A 302 -1.61 17.79 -1.44
CA SER A 302 -2.18 18.11 -0.13
C SER A 302 -3.70 18.13 -0.15
N ILE A 303 -4.32 17.95 1.04
CA ILE A 303 -5.77 18.10 1.25
C ILE A 303 -6.06 19.01 2.43
N SER A 304 -7.25 19.62 2.44
CA SER A 304 -7.83 20.27 3.60
C SER A 304 -9.31 19.90 3.68
N LEU A 305 -9.69 19.31 4.81
CA LEU A 305 -11.03 18.83 5.08
C LEU A 305 -11.57 19.44 6.37
N PRO A 306 -12.87 19.72 6.49
CA PRO A 306 -13.47 20.12 7.75
C PRO A 306 -13.52 18.97 8.77
N ASP A 307 -13.48 17.73 8.31
CA ASP A 307 -13.36 16.55 9.14
C ASP A 307 -11.88 16.28 9.47
N THR A 308 -11.43 16.81 10.61
CA THR A 308 -10.03 16.74 11.06
C THR A 308 -9.55 15.31 11.33
N LEU A 309 -10.47 14.38 11.63
CA LEU A 309 -10.13 12.97 11.82
C LEU A 309 -9.74 12.33 10.48
N LEU A 310 -10.53 12.53 9.44
CA LEU A 310 -10.25 12.02 8.09
C LEU A 310 -9.03 12.72 7.48
N GLU A 311 -8.89 14.04 7.67
CA GLU A 311 -7.71 14.77 7.20
C GLU A 311 -6.44 14.23 7.84
N LYS A 312 -6.41 14.10 9.17
CA LYS A 312 -5.27 13.51 9.90
C LYS A 312 -4.96 12.10 9.42
N GLN A 313 -5.99 11.26 9.23
CA GLN A 313 -5.79 9.89 8.78
C GLN A 313 -5.14 9.85 7.39
N TRP A 314 -5.59 10.68 6.45
CA TRP A 314 -4.98 10.74 5.12
C TRP A 314 -3.48 11.07 5.19
N TYR A 315 -3.08 12.07 6.00
CA TYR A 315 -1.67 12.40 6.18
C TYR A 315 -0.86 11.27 6.84
N LEU A 316 -1.44 10.56 7.80
CA LEU A 316 -0.81 9.38 8.42
C LEU A 316 -0.62 8.24 7.43
N GLU A 317 -1.61 8.02 6.54
CA GLU A 317 -1.51 6.98 5.53
C GLU A 317 -0.48 7.32 4.46
N MET A 318 -0.45 8.57 3.99
CA MET A 318 0.55 9.00 3.02
C MET A 318 1.96 8.99 3.63
N TYR A 319 2.11 9.29 4.92
CA TYR A 319 3.36 9.09 5.64
C TYR A 319 3.81 7.62 5.62
N LYS A 320 2.92 6.70 6.01
CA LYS A 320 3.22 5.25 6.00
C LYS A 320 3.53 4.74 4.59
N PHE A 321 2.83 5.24 3.58
CA PHE A 321 3.10 4.89 2.18
C PHE A 321 4.53 5.26 1.78
N ALA A 322 4.97 6.49 2.07
CA ALA A 322 6.35 6.92 1.81
C ALA A 322 7.39 6.17 2.63
N ALA A 323 7.07 5.81 3.87
CA ALA A 323 7.97 5.06 4.74
C ALA A 323 8.11 3.58 4.34
N ALA A 324 7.12 3.03 3.62
CA ALA A 324 7.03 1.61 3.27
C ALA A 324 7.29 1.30 1.78
N SER A 325 7.19 2.28 0.88
CA SER A 325 7.36 2.08 -0.57
C SER A 325 8.32 3.09 -1.17
N ARG A 326 9.47 2.65 -1.62
CA ARG A 326 10.53 3.47 -2.20
C ARG A 326 11.19 2.78 -3.37
N LYS A 327 11.55 3.55 -4.38
CA LYS A 327 12.30 3.06 -5.54
C LYS A 327 13.56 2.29 -5.12
N GLY A 328 13.72 1.09 -5.65
CA GLY A 328 14.88 0.23 -5.37
C GLY A 328 14.74 -0.63 -4.12
N ALA A 329 13.60 -0.56 -3.42
CA ALA A 329 13.24 -1.44 -2.32
C ALA A 329 12.16 -2.46 -2.74
N PRO A 330 11.92 -3.52 -1.95
CA PRO A 330 10.76 -4.39 -2.12
C PRO A 330 9.44 -3.64 -2.02
N PRO A 331 8.35 -4.14 -2.64
CA PRO A 331 7.03 -3.55 -2.45
C PRO A 331 6.47 -3.82 -1.04
N ILE A 332 5.35 -3.17 -0.73
CA ILE A 332 4.61 -3.36 0.50
C ILE A 332 4.07 -4.80 0.54
N CYS A 333 4.60 -5.62 1.45
CA CYS A 333 3.97 -6.87 1.90
C CYS A 333 2.98 -6.58 3.03
N LEU A 334 2.36 -7.58 3.66
CA LEU A 334 1.32 -7.36 4.68
C LEU A 334 1.71 -6.35 5.78
N GLN A 335 2.95 -6.41 6.30
CA GLN A 335 3.47 -5.52 7.35
C GLN A 335 4.57 -4.58 6.85
N ALA A 336 4.94 -4.61 5.58
CA ALA A 336 6.02 -3.83 4.97
C ALA A 336 7.36 -3.95 5.73
N VAL A 337 7.87 -2.83 6.24
CA VAL A 337 9.13 -2.71 6.99
C VAL A 337 8.93 -2.70 8.52
N TRP A 338 7.77 -3.18 9.02
CA TRP A 338 7.41 -3.18 10.44
C TRP A 338 6.96 -4.58 10.88
N THR A 339 7.89 -5.53 10.92
CA THR A 339 7.57 -6.91 11.31
C THR A 339 7.46 -7.09 12.83
N ALA A 340 6.94 -8.24 13.26
CA ALA A 340 6.75 -8.57 14.67
C ALA A 340 8.05 -8.51 15.46
N ASP A 341 8.02 -7.85 16.64
CA ASP A 341 9.15 -7.73 17.56
C ASP A 341 8.86 -8.43 18.92
N ASN A 342 8.36 -9.66 18.83
CA ASN A 342 7.93 -10.46 19.97
C ASN A 342 8.50 -11.89 19.97
N GLY A 343 9.53 -12.18 19.17
CA GLY A 343 10.15 -13.50 19.05
C GLY A 343 9.37 -14.49 18.16
N GLN A 344 8.45 -13.99 17.35
CA GLN A 344 7.59 -14.78 16.45
C GLN A 344 7.80 -14.35 15.00
N THR A 345 7.42 -15.22 14.07
CA THR A 345 7.26 -14.83 12.67
C THR A 345 6.04 -13.91 12.54
N PRO A 346 5.98 -13.04 11.52
CA PRO A 346 4.83 -12.16 11.34
C PRO A 346 3.55 -12.94 10.99
N PRO A 347 2.36 -12.39 11.30
CA PRO A 347 1.09 -12.93 10.85
C PRO A 347 1.09 -13.14 9.34
N TRP A 348 0.50 -14.26 8.90
CA TRP A 348 0.51 -14.69 7.49
C TRP A 348 1.91 -14.68 6.86
N ARG A 349 2.97 -14.91 7.69
CA ARG A 349 4.37 -14.96 7.25
C ARG A 349 4.90 -13.65 6.64
N GLY A 350 4.14 -12.56 6.74
CA GLY A 350 4.47 -11.28 6.12
C GLY A 350 4.50 -11.34 4.58
N ASP A 351 3.63 -12.16 3.99
CA ASP A 351 3.63 -12.48 2.57
C ASP A 351 3.11 -11.34 1.66
N PHE A 352 3.22 -11.56 0.35
CA PHE A 352 2.54 -10.79 -0.68
C PHE A 352 1.18 -11.45 -0.95
N HIS A 353 0.15 -10.93 -0.28
CA HIS A 353 -1.21 -11.44 -0.31
C HIS A 353 -1.99 -10.74 -1.43
N SER A 354 -2.21 -11.44 -2.55
CA SER A 354 -2.73 -10.84 -3.80
C SER A 354 -4.18 -11.24 -4.12
N ASP A 355 -4.96 -11.58 -3.12
CA ASP A 355 -6.42 -11.70 -3.24
C ASP A 355 -7.16 -10.37 -3.00
N LEU A 356 -6.50 -9.41 -2.33
CA LEU A 356 -6.85 -7.99 -2.23
C LEU A 356 -5.73 -7.12 -1.62
N ASN A 357 -4.99 -7.63 -0.59
CA ASN A 357 -4.18 -6.83 0.32
C ASN A 357 -3.09 -6.03 -0.42
N THR A 358 -2.28 -6.71 -1.24
CA THR A 358 -1.20 -6.04 -1.97
C THR A 358 -1.74 -4.99 -2.94
N GLN A 359 -2.87 -5.27 -3.61
CA GLN A 359 -3.52 -4.33 -4.53
C GLN A 359 -4.06 -3.09 -3.81
N LEU A 360 -4.79 -3.27 -2.70
CA LEU A 360 -5.34 -2.17 -1.91
C LEU A 360 -4.23 -1.26 -1.38
N SER A 361 -3.08 -1.82 -1.05
CA SER A 361 -1.93 -1.08 -0.52
C SER A 361 -1.38 -0.02 -1.49
N TYR A 362 -1.69 -0.13 -2.79
CA TYR A 362 -1.19 0.81 -3.81
C TYR A 362 -2.24 1.75 -4.41
N TRP A 363 -3.54 1.61 -4.06
CA TRP A 363 -4.58 2.44 -4.66
C TRP A 363 -4.36 3.94 -4.39
N ALA A 364 -3.91 4.31 -3.19
CA ALA A 364 -3.75 5.71 -2.80
C ALA A 364 -2.63 6.43 -3.57
N GLY A 365 -1.60 5.73 -4.01
CA GLY A 365 -0.40 6.34 -4.56
C GLY A 365 -0.60 7.03 -5.92
N TYR A 366 -1.55 6.58 -6.72
CA TYR A 366 -1.79 7.13 -8.05
C TYR A 366 -2.42 8.52 -8.00
N THR A 367 -3.58 8.66 -7.35
CA THR A 367 -4.29 9.94 -7.26
C THR A 367 -3.56 10.96 -6.39
N SER A 368 -2.81 10.53 -5.36
CA SER A 368 -1.99 11.42 -4.54
C SER A 368 -0.72 11.94 -5.23
N ASN A 369 -0.50 11.66 -6.51
CA ASN A 369 0.68 12.09 -7.26
C ASN A 369 2.01 11.48 -6.77
N HIS A 370 2.00 10.27 -6.22
CA HIS A 370 3.16 9.52 -5.75
C HIS A 370 3.47 8.33 -6.67
N LEU A 371 3.65 8.62 -7.98
CA LEU A 371 3.84 7.57 -9.00
C LEU A 371 5.17 6.82 -8.86
N GLU A 372 6.22 7.45 -8.33
CA GLU A 372 7.51 6.80 -8.11
C GLU A 372 7.39 5.73 -7.03
N GLU A 373 6.70 6.05 -5.94
CA GLU A 373 6.40 5.13 -4.86
C GLU A 373 5.44 4.02 -5.31
N SER A 374 4.47 4.34 -6.18
CA SER A 374 3.54 3.36 -6.76
C SER A 374 4.20 2.41 -7.75
N ALA A 375 5.20 2.90 -8.52
CA ALA A 375 5.93 2.09 -9.50
C ALA A 375 6.71 0.93 -8.88
N VAL A 376 7.03 1.00 -7.58
CA VAL A 376 7.73 -0.08 -6.85
C VAL A 376 6.99 -1.41 -6.98
N PHE A 377 5.66 -1.39 -6.98
CA PHE A 377 4.86 -2.60 -7.14
C PHE A 377 4.97 -3.19 -8.56
N THR A 378 4.83 -2.36 -9.59
CA THR A 378 4.96 -2.82 -10.97
C THR A 378 6.41 -3.21 -11.33
N ASP A 379 7.41 -2.58 -10.70
CA ASP A 379 8.81 -2.95 -10.83
C ASP A 379 9.08 -4.34 -10.24
N TRP A 380 8.49 -4.65 -9.08
CA TRP A 380 8.59 -5.98 -8.48
C TRP A 380 7.84 -7.03 -9.31
N LEU A 381 6.61 -6.76 -9.74
CA LEU A 381 5.86 -7.66 -10.62
C LEU A 381 6.66 -7.99 -11.89
N TRP A 382 7.29 -6.99 -12.49
CA TRP A 382 8.16 -7.19 -13.64
C TRP A 382 9.39 -8.04 -13.31
N LYS A 383 9.94 -7.89 -12.11
CA LYS A 383 11.11 -8.66 -11.64
C LYS A 383 10.78 -10.13 -11.41
N ILE A 384 9.58 -10.44 -10.90
CA ILE A 384 9.14 -11.84 -10.68
C ILE A 384 8.56 -12.51 -11.93
N LYS A 385 8.47 -11.79 -13.06
CA LYS A 385 7.77 -12.25 -14.28
C LYS A 385 8.21 -13.65 -14.73
N GLU A 386 9.51 -13.92 -14.79
CA GLU A 386 10.05 -15.22 -15.21
C GLU A 386 9.63 -16.35 -14.24
N ASN A 387 9.64 -16.10 -12.94
CA ASN A 387 9.18 -17.05 -11.93
C ASN A 387 7.67 -17.30 -12.05
N ALA A 388 6.89 -16.24 -12.32
CA ALA A 388 5.44 -16.34 -12.54
C ALA A 388 5.10 -17.16 -13.81
N GLU A 389 5.84 -16.97 -14.90
CA GLU A 389 5.70 -17.79 -16.11
C GLU A 389 6.10 -19.26 -15.86
N ALA A 390 7.16 -19.50 -15.08
CA ALA A 390 7.58 -20.85 -14.69
C ALA A 390 6.50 -21.52 -13.81
N PHE A 391 5.96 -20.80 -12.82
CA PHE A 391 4.82 -21.28 -12.02
C PHE A 391 3.62 -21.61 -12.90
N THR A 392 3.29 -20.75 -13.87
CA THR A 392 2.17 -20.98 -14.80
C THR A 392 2.34 -22.27 -15.59
N ARG A 393 3.52 -22.49 -16.15
CA ARG A 393 3.80 -23.76 -16.87
C ARG A 393 3.76 -24.98 -15.96
N GLN A 394 4.35 -24.88 -14.78
CA GLN A 394 4.41 -26.01 -13.84
C GLN A 394 3.03 -26.34 -13.25
N PHE A 395 2.33 -25.33 -12.72
CA PHE A 395 1.09 -25.56 -11.98
C PHE A 395 -0.14 -25.67 -12.90
N TYR A 396 -0.29 -24.75 -13.86
CA TYR A 396 -1.44 -24.75 -14.79
C TYR A 396 -1.22 -25.60 -16.04
N GLY A 397 0.01 -25.97 -16.37
CA GLY A 397 0.33 -26.77 -17.55
C GLY A 397 0.15 -26.03 -18.87
N VAL A 398 0.14 -24.70 -18.88
CA VAL A 398 -0.09 -23.87 -20.06
C VAL A 398 0.93 -22.72 -20.16
N GLU A 399 1.08 -22.18 -21.36
CA GLU A 399 1.88 -20.98 -21.60
C GLU A 399 1.11 -19.69 -21.23
N GLY A 400 1.85 -18.64 -20.88
CA GLY A 400 1.36 -17.34 -20.43
C GLY A 400 1.80 -17.04 -19.01
N LEU A 401 1.09 -16.13 -18.33
CA LEU A 401 1.47 -15.64 -17.01
C LEU A 401 0.30 -15.61 -16.05
N ASN A 402 0.41 -16.36 -14.94
CA ASN A 402 -0.35 -16.13 -13.71
C ASN A 402 0.61 -16.08 -12.52
N VAL A 403 0.20 -15.42 -11.44
CA VAL A 403 1.00 -15.24 -10.23
C VAL A 403 0.35 -16.02 -9.09
N PRO A 404 1.12 -16.73 -8.23
CA PRO A 404 0.55 -17.29 -7.01
C PRO A 404 -0.08 -16.18 -6.16
N CYS A 405 -1.28 -16.40 -5.67
CA CYS A 405 -1.98 -15.37 -4.90
C CYS A 405 -1.25 -15.06 -3.58
N ILE A 406 -0.66 -16.08 -2.96
CA ILE A 406 0.16 -15.97 -1.76
C ILE A 406 1.60 -16.27 -2.14
N ALA A 407 2.42 -15.24 -2.15
CA ALA A 407 3.76 -15.31 -2.72
C ALA A 407 4.86 -14.81 -1.77
N THR A 408 6.05 -15.36 -1.97
CA THR A 408 7.30 -14.86 -1.38
C THR A 408 7.80 -13.59 -2.07
N LEU A 409 8.88 -13.01 -1.56
CA LEU A 409 9.60 -11.90 -2.20
C LEU A 409 10.03 -12.22 -3.65
N THR A 410 10.30 -13.47 -3.96
CA THR A 410 10.69 -13.93 -5.30
C THR A 410 9.50 -14.36 -6.17
N GLY A 411 8.27 -14.26 -5.68
CA GLY A 411 7.06 -14.60 -6.42
C GLY A 411 6.75 -16.10 -6.43
N GLU A 412 7.41 -16.89 -5.58
CA GLU A 412 7.13 -18.32 -5.43
C GLU A 412 5.94 -18.56 -4.49
N PRO A 413 5.14 -19.63 -4.71
CA PRO A 413 3.98 -19.92 -3.88
C PRO A 413 4.37 -20.30 -2.45
N ILE A 414 3.58 -19.84 -1.47
CA ILE A 414 3.72 -20.23 -0.05
C ILE A 414 2.69 -21.29 0.34
N GLY A 415 1.50 -21.27 -0.26
CA GLY A 415 0.36 -22.08 0.14
C GLY A 415 -0.67 -21.27 0.93
N GLY A 416 -1.53 -21.95 1.65
CA GLY A 416 -2.71 -21.38 2.30
C GLY A 416 -3.97 -22.06 1.77
N TRP A 417 -5.15 -21.63 2.12
CA TRP A 417 -6.38 -22.22 1.57
C TRP A 417 -6.33 -22.22 0.04
N SER A 418 -6.29 -23.41 -0.53
CA SER A 418 -6.04 -23.61 -1.95
C SER A 418 -7.01 -22.89 -2.89
N PRO A 419 -8.31 -22.68 -2.54
CA PRO A 419 -9.21 -21.95 -3.44
C PRO A 419 -8.79 -20.52 -3.72
N TYR A 420 -8.10 -19.82 -2.79
CA TYR A 420 -7.60 -18.49 -3.06
C TYR A 420 -6.08 -18.43 -3.29
N SER A 421 -5.28 -19.22 -2.54
CA SER A 421 -3.81 -19.18 -2.67
C SER A 421 -3.33 -19.58 -4.07
N HIS A 422 -4.12 -20.38 -4.77
CA HIS A 422 -3.90 -20.84 -6.14
C HIS A 422 -5.02 -20.38 -7.09
N SER A 423 -5.52 -19.16 -6.88
CA SER A 423 -6.55 -18.55 -7.72
C SER A 423 -6.14 -18.49 -9.20
N PRO A 424 -7.03 -18.89 -10.13
CA PRO A 424 -6.70 -18.90 -11.56
C PRO A 424 -6.65 -17.53 -12.21
N SER A 425 -6.94 -16.43 -11.51
CA SER A 425 -7.02 -15.11 -12.14
C SER A 425 -6.24 -14.00 -11.42
N THR A 426 -5.36 -14.34 -10.49
CA THR A 426 -4.58 -13.37 -9.70
C THR A 426 -3.87 -12.34 -10.59
N ALA A 427 -3.18 -12.77 -11.65
CA ALA A 427 -2.46 -11.88 -12.55
C ALA A 427 -3.38 -10.89 -13.29
N GLY A 428 -4.65 -11.25 -13.47
CA GLY A 428 -5.66 -10.34 -14.05
C GLY A 428 -5.86 -9.09 -13.18
N TRP A 429 -5.99 -9.25 -11.85
CA TRP A 429 -6.10 -8.10 -10.95
C TRP A 429 -4.78 -7.32 -10.84
N LEU A 430 -3.65 -8.02 -10.78
CA LEU A 430 -2.33 -7.39 -10.75
C LEU A 430 -2.06 -6.56 -12.03
N SER A 431 -2.61 -6.97 -13.16
CA SER A 431 -2.58 -6.23 -14.44
C SER A 431 -3.18 -4.83 -14.35
N HIS A 432 -4.14 -4.62 -13.44
CA HIS A 432 -4.73 -3.30 -13.21
C HIS A 432 -3.68 -2.27 -12.78
N HIS A 433 -2.66 -2.67 -12.00
CA HIS A 433 -1.62 -1.76 -11.54
C HIS A 433 -0.68 -1.31 -12.67
N PHE A 434 -0.39 -2.18 -13.65
CA PHE A 434 0.30 -1.76 -14.88
C PHE A 434 -0.55 -0.75 -15.70
N TYR A 435 -1.85 -0.99 -15.77
CA TYR A 435 -2.77 -0.06 -16.43
C TYR A 435 -2.83 1.29 -15.70
N LEU A 436 -2.98 1.32 -14.38
CA LEU A 436 -2.99 2.54 -13.58
C LEU A 436 -1.67 3.31 -13.71
N GLN A 437 -0.53 2.63 -13.58
CA GLN A 437 0.78 3.27 -13.71
C GLN A 437 0.95 3.95 -15.07
N TRP A 438 0.51 3.29 -16.15
CA TRP A 438 0.49 3.91 -17.47
C TRP A 438 -0.50 5.06 -17.58
N LYS A 439 -1.75 4.87 -17.17
CA LYS A 439 -2.81 5.90 -17.34
C LYS A 439 -2.53 7.17 -16.55
N TYR A 440 -1.91 7.06 -15.38
CA TYR A 440 -1.57 8.22 -14.57
C TYR A 440 -0.24 8.87 -14.98
N SER A 441 0.70 8.13 -15.57
CA SER A 441 1.98 8.68 -16.04
C SER A 441 1.98 9.11 -17.51
N MET A 442 1.18 8.46 -18.35
CA MET A 442 1.23 8.51 -19.81
C MET A 442 2.62 8.22 -20.36
N ASP A 443 3.40 7.37 -19.66
CA ASP A 443 4.72 6.94 -20.07
C ASP A 443 4.64 5.89 -21.18
N THR A 444 5.01 6.28 -22.40
CA THR A 444 4.97 5.42 -23.58
C THR A 444 6.03 4.32 -23.54
N ASP A 445 7.19 4.58 -22.94
CA ASP A 445 8.24 3.58 -22.80
C ASP A 445 7.83 2.49 -21.81
N PHE A 446 7.23 2.88 -20.68
CA PHE A 446 6.65 1.93 -19.74
C PHE A 446 5.52 1.11 -20.39
N LEU A 447 4.61 1.77 -21.13
CA LEU A 447 3.54 1.10 -21.87
C LEU A 447 4.10 0.03 -22.82
N LYS A 448 5.04 0.42 -23.69
CA LYS A 448 5.60 -0.42 -24.74
C LYS A 448 6.44 -1.58 -24.21
N ASN A 449 7.29 -1.29 -23.20
CA ASN A 449 8.34 -2.22 -22.80
C ASN A 449 8.00 -3.06 -21.56
N ARG A 450 6.94 -2.69 -20.82
CA ARG A 450 6.53 -3.41 -19.59
C ARG A 450 5.03 -3.70 -19.53
N ALA A 451 4.18 -2.67 -19.58
CA ALA A 451 2.74 -2.85 -19.34
C ALA A 451 2.10 -3.75 -20.41
N TYR A 452 2.24 -3.42 -21.67
CA TYR A 452 1.64 -4.22 -22.73
C TYR A 452 2.22 -5.64 -22.85
N PRO A 453 3.55 -5.87 -22.78
CA PRO A 453 4.10 -7.22 -22.71
C PRO A 453 3.59 -8.07 -21.55
N TRP A 454 3.42 -7.48 -20.35
CA TRP A 454 2.82 -8.18 -19.21
C TRP A 454 1.39 -8.61 -19.51
N ILE A 455 0.55 -7.65 -19.96
CA ILE A 455 -0.86 -7.87 -20.25
C ILE A 455 -1.04 -8.94 -21.34
N LYS A 456 -0.20 -8.97 -22.36
CA LYS A 456 -0.25 -9.98 -23.41
C LYS A 456 -0.05 -11.40 -22.88
N GLU A 457 0.90 -11.60 -21.98
CA GLU A 457 1.16 -12.93 -21.39
C GLU A 457 0.01 -13.36 -20.45
N VAL A 458 -0.58 -12.42 -19.70
CA VAL A 458 -1.79 -12.73 -18.89
C VAL A 458 -2.99 -13.06 -19.76
N ALA A 459 -3.20 -12.31 -20.86
CA ALA A 459 -4.26 -12.60 -21.83
C ALA A 459 -4.07 -13.96 -22.49
N ARG A 460 -2.83 -14.29 -22.90
CA ARG A 460 -2.46 -15.60 -23.46
C ARG A 460 -2.72 -16.75 -22.48
N TYR A 461 -2.43 -16.53 -21.20
CA TYR A 461 -2.75 -17.50 -20.15
C TYR A 461 -4.24 -17.81 -20.10
N PHE A 462 -5.11 -16.77 -20.10
CA PHE A 462 -6.56 -16.96 -20.06
C PHE A 462 -7.09 -17.68 -21.32
N GLU A 463 -6.50 -17.44 -22.48
CA GLU A 463 -6.84 -18.21 -23.68
C GLU A 463 -6.52 -19.70 -23.53
N ASN A 464 -5.34 -19.99 -22.99
CA ASN A 464 -4.80 -21.35 -22.93
C ASN A 464 -5.46 -22.19 -21.82
N ILE A 465 -5.82 -21.59 -20.67
CA ILE A 465 -6.44 -22.34 -19.56
C ILE A 465 -7.95 -22.55 -19.75
N SER A 466 -8.62 -21.72 -20.55
CA SER A 466 -10.05 -21.78 -20.70
C SER A 466 -10.53 -22.96 -21.56
N VAL A 467 -11.72 -23.42 -21.23
CA VAL A 467 -12.45 -24.43 -22.02
C VAL A 467 -13.73 -23.79 -22.58
N ARG A 468 -14.37 -24.45 -23.56
CA ARG A 468 -15.69 -24.03 -24.04
C ARG A 468 -16.78 -24.85 -23.38
N ASP A 469 -17.84 -24.16 -22.98
CA ASP A 469 -19.04 -24.81 -22.46
C ASP A 469 -19.92 -25.33 -23.63
N GLU A 470 -21.07 -25.89 -23.28
CA GLU A 470 -22.05 -26.43 -24.23
C GLU A 470 -22.63 -25.40 -25.23
N ASN A 471 -22.57 -24.12 -24.85
CA ASN A 471 -23.03 -23.00 -25.70
C ASN A 471 -21.89 -22.41 -26.55
N GLY A 472 -20.66 -22.94 -26.40
CA GLY A 472 -19.47 -22.44 -27.09
C GLY A 472 -18.84 -21.22 -26.42
N GLU A 473 -19.34 -20.75 -25.28
CA GLU A 473 -18.73 -19.67 -24.49
C GLU A 473 -17.50 -20.18 -23.70
N ARG A 474 -16.50 -19.31 -23.53
CA ARG A 474 -15.32 -19.65 -22.71
C ARG A 474 -15.67 -19.65 -21.23
N GLN A 475 -15.08 -20.60 -20.52
CA GLN A 475 -15.11 -20.63 -19.05
C GLN A 475 -13.81 -21.22 -18.50
N LEU A 476 -13.52 -20.96 -17.22
CA LEU A 476 -12.46 -21.68 -16.51
C LEU A 476 -12.92 -23.10 -16.15
N PRO A 477 -12.03 -24.12 -16.22
CA PRO A 477 -12.36 -25.49 -15.80
C PRO A 477 -12.87 -25.57 -14.35
N LEU A 478 -12.21 -24.83 -13.45
CA LEU A 478 -12.65 -24.49 -12.10
C LEU A 478 -12.42 -23.02 -11.86
N SER A 479 -13.30 -22.40 -11.10
CA SER A 479 -13.25 -20.98 -10.77
C SER A 479 -13.33 -20.80 -9.27
N THR A 480 -12.85 -19.68 -8.75
CA THR A 480 -12.87 -19.35 -7.33
C THR A 480 -13.36 -17.93 -7.11
N SER A 481 -13.64 -17.58 -5.86
CA SER A 481 -13.79 -16.20 -5.41
C SER A 481 -13.14 -16.12 -4.04
N PRO A 482 -12.17 -15.20 -3.82
CA PRO A 482 -11.35 -15.23 -2.61
C PRO A 482 -12.14 -15.42 -1.33
N GLU A 483 -11.77 -16.47 -0.60
CA GLU A 483 -12.28 -16.89 0.69
C GLU A 483 -13.80 -17.20 0.78
N ILE A 484 -14.56 -17.04 -0.30
CA ILE A 484 -15.98 -17.44 -0.34
C ILE A 484 -16.07 -18.95 -0.18
N ASN A 485 -16.86 -19.37 0.79
CA ASN A 485 -17.01 -20.76 1.26
C ASN A 485 -15.75 -21.34 1.94
N ASP A 486 -14.82 -20.50 2.40
CA ASP A 486 -13.58 -20.89 3.10
C ASP A 486 -12.76 -21.93 2.31
N ASN A 487 -12.26 -22.97 3.02
CA ASN A 487 -11.48 -24.07 2.42
C ASN A 487 -12.33 -25.33 2.25
N ARG A 488 -13.53 -25.20 1.68
CA ARG A 488 -14.46 -26.29 1.42
C ARG A 488 -14.55 -26.62 -0.06
N ILE A 489 -15.16 -27.76 -0.38
CA ILE A 489 -15.28 -28.20 -1.79
C ILE A 489 -16.14 -27.24 -2.62
N ASP A 490 -17.12 -26.59 -2.01
CA ASP A 490 -18.01 -25.64 -2.65
C ASP A 490 -17.38 -24.24 -2.85
N ALA A 491 -16.13 -24.04 -2.37
CA ALA A 491 -15.29 -22.88 -2.75
C ALA A 491 -14.76 -22.98 -4.20
N TRP A 492 -14.83 -24.17 -4.80
CA TRP A 492 -14.47 -24.44 -6.17
C TRP A 492 -15.72 -24.45 -7.06
N PHE A 493 -15.89 -23.40 -7.86
CA PHE A 493 -17.05 -23.22 -8.73
C PHE A 493 -16.84 -23.85 -10.11
N GLN A 494 -17.84 -24.55 -10.62
CA GLN A 494 -17.83 -25.17 -11.96
C GLN A 494 -18.23 -24.20 -13.07
N LYS A 495 -18.73 -23.02 -12.73
CA LYS A 495 -18.97 -21.89 -13.63
C LYS A 495 -18.06 -20.74 -13.24
N THR A 496 -17.58 -19.99 -14.21
CA THR A 496 -16.70 -18.83 -13.96
C THR A 496 -17.41 -17.83 -13.04
N THR A 497 -16.79 -17.52 -11.90
CA THR A 497 -17.29 -16.54 -10.93
C THR A 497 -17.21 -15.13 -11.48
N ASN A 498 -17.98 -14.20 -10.92
CA ASN A 498 -17.87 -12.79 -11.29
C ASN A 498 -16.50 -12.20 -10.90
N TYR A 499 -15.81 -12.75 -9.89
CA TYR A 499 -14.43 -12.39 -9.57
C TYR A 499 -13.46 -12.72 -10.70
N ASP A 500 -13.39 -13.98 -11.09
CA ASP A 500 -12.49 -14.41 -12.16
C ASP A 500 -12.88 -13.73 -13.51
N LEU A 501 -14.18 -13.63 -13.78
CA LEU A 501 -14.69 -12.99 -14.97
C LEU A 501 -14.34 -11.50 -15.04
N ALA A 502 -14.38 -10.78 -13.91
CA ALA A 502 -13.97 -9.38 -13.85
C ALA A 502 -12.49 -9.20 -14.22
N ASN A 503 -11.62 -10.07 -13.68
CA ASN A 503 -10.18 -10.08 -13.98
C ASN A 503 -9.90 -10.37 -15.46
N ILE A 504 -10.58 -11.36 -16.01
CA ILE A 504 -10.48 -11.74 -17.43
C ILE A 504 -10.95 -10.60 -18.34
N ARG A 505 -12.14 -10.06 -18.10
CA ARG A 505 -12.71 -8.97 -18.89
C ARG A 505 -11.88 -7.70 -18.78
N LEU A 506 -11.33 -7.38 -17.60
CA LEU A 506 -10.38 -6.28 -17.44
C LEU A 506 -9.17 -6.51 -18.34
N THR A 507 -8.53 -7.68 -18.26
CA THR A 507 -7.31 -7.99 -19.01
C THR A 507 -7.49 -7.74 -20.51
N TYR A 508 -8.54 -8.27 -21.12
CA TYR A 508 -8.79 -8.03 -22.55
C TYR A 508 -9.18 -6.59 -22.87
N THR A 509 -9.90 -5.90 -21.96
CA THR A 509 -10.28 -4.49 -22.14
C THR A 509 -9.04 -3.60 -22.17
N ILE A 510 -8.13 -3.77 -21.21
CA ILE A 510 -6.91 -2.95 -21.13
C ILE A 510 -5.89 -3.37 -22.20
N ALA A 511 -5.82 -4.65 -22.59
CA ALA A 511 -5.00 -5.11 -23.71
C ALA A 511 -5.39 -4.41 -25.01
N ARG A 512 -6.70 -4.32 -25.30
CA ARG A 512 -7.21 -3.56 -26.44
C ARG A 512 -6.79 -2.09 -26.37
N GLU A 513 -7.04 -1.41 -25.24
CA GLU A 513 -6.73 0.02 -25.09
C GLU A 513 -5.23 0.31 -25.23
N MET A 514 -4.38 -0.55 -24.67
CA MET A 514 -2.93 -0.43 -24.79
C MET A 514 -2.46 -0.67 -26.23
N ALA A 515 -3.04 -1.66 -26.94
CA ALA A 515 -2.74 -1.91 -28.35
C ALA A 515 -3.15 -0.72 -29.23
N GLU A 516 -4.33 -0.14 -29.02
CA GLU A 516 -4.79 1.09 -29.69
C GLU A 516 -3.82 2.26 -29.45
N ALA A 517 -3.36 2.46 -28.20
CA ALA A 517 -2.41 3.51 -27.84
C ALA A 517 -1.04 3.34 -28.50
N LEU A 518 -0.64 2.09 -28.77
CA LEU A 518 0.60 1.74 -29.48
C LEU A 518 0.43 1.70 -31.03
N GLY A 519 -0.79 1.93 -31.56
CA GLY A 519 -1.08 1.84 -32.98
C GLY A 519 -1.17 0.41 -33.53
N LEU A 520 -1.31 -0.59 -32.66
CA LEU A 520 -1.38 -2.02 -32.99
C LEU A 520 -2.86 -2.43 -33.27
N ASN A 521 -3.47 -1.89 -34.32
CA ASN A 521 -4.90 -2.02 -34.60
C ASN A 521 -5.36 -3.47 -34.81
N GLU A 522 -4.54 -4.33 -35.41
CA GLU A 522 -4.86 -5.74 -35.60
C GLU A 522 -4.94 -6.48 -34.26
N GLU A 523 -3.98 -6.24 -33.36
CA GLU A 523 -3.97 -6.81 -32.01
C GLU A 523 -5.17 -6.26 -31.20
N ALA A 524 -5.48 -4.97 -31.31
CA ALA A 524 -6.66 -4.39 -30.68
C ALA A 524 -7.94 -5.10 -31.12
N GLY A 525 -8.11 -5.34 -32.44
CA GLY A 525 -9.23 -6.09 -32.98
C GLY A 525 -9.25 -7.55 -32.52
N TYR A 526 -8.09 -8.17 -32.34
CA TYR A 526 -7.97 -9.52 -31.76
C TYR A 526 -8.51 -9.57 -30.33
N TRP A 527 -8.11 -8.62 -29.47
CA TRP A 527 -8.57 -8.57 -28.08
C TRP A 527 -10.08 -8.33 -27.95
N VAL A 528 -10.68 -7.56 -28.86
CA VAL A 528 -12.15 -7.40 -28.90
C VAL A 528 -12.83 -8.75 -29.17
N ARG A 529 -12.32 -9.54 -30.10
CA ARG A 529 -12.87 -10.88 -30.40
C ARG A 529 -12.71 -11.81 -29.18
N GLN A 530 -11.52 -11.84 -28.56
CA GLN A 530 -11.30 -12.67 -27.37
C GLN A 530 -12.27 -12.31 -26.24
N LEU A 531 -12.44 -11.01 -25.95
CA LEU A 531 -13.39 -10.54 -24.95
C LEU A 531 -14.83 -10.98 -25.21
N SER A 532 -15.24 -11.03 -26.50
CA SER A 532 -16.60 -11.40 -26.88
C SER A 532 -16.93 -12.88 -26.71
N GLU A 533 -15.92 -13.74 -26.53
CA GLU A 533 -16.09 -15.18 -26.30
C GLU A 533 -16.40 -15.53 -24.83
N TRP A 534 -16.27 -14.56 -23.91
CA TRP A 534 -16.55 -14.73 -22.48
C TRP A 534 -17.96 -14.23 -22.12
N PRO A 535 -18.64 -14.89 -21.17
CA PRO A 535 -19.98 -14.50 -20.75
C PRO A 535 -20.02 -13.09 -20.15
N LYS A 536 -21.24 -12.58 -20.00
CA LYS A 536 -21.50 -11.38 -19.21
C LYS A 536 -21.50 -11.72 -17.72
N PRO A 537 -21.25 -10.74 -16.81
CA PRO A 537 -21.40 -10.96 -15.38
C PRO A 537 -22.77 -11.51 -15.00
N ALA A 538 -22.79 -12.46 -14.09
CA ALA A 538 -24.04 -13.03 -13.56
C ALA A 538 -24.71 -12.02 -12.62
N VAL A 539 -26.01 -11.78 -12.85
CA VAL A 539 -26.83 -10.83 -12.08
C VAL A 539 -28.19 -11.44 -11.75
N ASP A 540 -28.76 -11.03 -10.62
CA ASP A 540 -30.15 -11.33 -10.21
C ASP A 540 -30.79 -10.12 -9.51
N GLU A 541 -31.85 -10.32 -8.76
CA GLU A 541 -32.53 -9.27 -8.00
C GLU A 541 -31.64 -8.67 -6.89
N SER A 542 -30.66 -9.39 -6.37
CA SER A 542 -29.71 -8.91 -5.35
C SER A 542 -28.58 -8.03 -5.95
N GLY A 543 -28.41 -8.07 -7.27
CA GLY A 543 -27.35 -7.36 -7.98
C GLY A 543 -26.34 -8.32 -8.63
N LEU A 544 -25.02 -8.02 -8.52
CA LEU A 544 -23.95 -8.90 -9.00
C LEU A 544 -23.84 -10.13 -8.09
N MET A 545 -23.90 -11.32 -8.70
CA MET A 545 -23.80 -12.60 -8.01
C MET A 545 -22.34 -13.00 -7.78
N ILE A 546 -22.08 -13.99 -6.91
CA ILE A 546 -20.77 -14.65 -6.79
C ILE A 546 -20.43 -15.41 -8.08
N ALA A 547 -21.39 -16.21 -8.55
CA ALA A 547 -21.29 -17.01 -9.78
C ALA A 547 -22.71 -17.24 -10.36
N PRO A 548 -22.87 -17.70 -11.60
CA PRO A 548 -24.18 -18.03 -12.17
C PRO A 548 -24.98 -18.97 -11.24
N GLY A 549 -26.16 -18.52 -10.80
CA GLY A 549 -27.03 -19.24 -9.86
C GLY A 549 -26.57 -19.23 -8.39
N LYS A 550 -25.59 -18.40 -8.02
CA LYS A 550 -25.04 -18.27 -6.67
C LYS A 550 -24.95 -16.81 -6.26
N ALA A 551 -25.99 -16.28 -5.62
CA ALA A 551 -25.96 -14.98 -4.96
C ALA A 551 -25.10 -15.04 -3.68
N GLN A 552 -24.62 -13.90 -3.22
CA GLN A 552 -24.10 -13.79 -1.85
C GLN A 552 -25.27 -13.78 -0.87
N THR A 553 -25.23 -14.69 0.13
CA THR A 553 -26.33 -14.90 1.08
C THR A 553 -25.92 -14.72 2.54
N GLU A 554 -24.66 -14.44 2.81
CA GLU A 554 -24.11 -14.23 4.15
C GLU A 554 -23.09 -13.10 4.17
N SER A 555 -22.85 -12.55 5.36
CA SER A 555 -21.79 -11.55 5.59
C SER A 555 -20.45 -12.12 5.17
N HIS A 556 -19.62 -11.33 4.49
CA HIS A 556 -18.28 -11.72 4.13
C HIS A 556 -17.38 -10.50 3.97
N ARG A 557 -16.08 -10.64 4.31
CA ARG A 557 -15.08 -9.56 4.24
C ARG A 557 -14.63 -9.20 2.82
N HIS A 558 -14.78 -10.11 1.85
CA HIS A 558 -14.40 -9.89 0.46
C HIS A 558 -15.61 -9.48 -0.39
N PHE A 559 -15.46 -8.40 -1.16
CA PHE A 559 -16.42 -7.94 -2.17
C PHE A 559 -15.94 -8.28 -3.59
N SER A 560 -15.22 -9.38 -3.73
CA SER A 560 -14.55 -9.78 -4.98
C SER A 560 -15.49 -9.93 -6.17
N HIS A 561 -16.75 -10.32 -5.97
CA HIS A 561 -17.77 -10.36 -7.02
C HIS A 561 -18.15 -8.96 -7.56
N LEU A 562 -17.77 -7.87 -6.85
CA LEU A 562 -18.03 -6.48 -7.25
C LEU A 562 -16.84 -5.82 -7.96
N LEU A 563 -15.76 -6.54 -8.28
CA LEU A 563 -14.56 -5.97 -8.94
C LEU A 563 -14.86 -5.28 -10.26
N SER A 564 -15.85 -5.75 -11.00
CA SER A 564 -16.29 -5.09 -12.25
C SER A 564 -16.74 -3.65 -12.02
N PHE A 565 -17.25 -3.31 -10.83
CA PHE A 565 -17.57 -1.94 -10.41
C PHE A 565 -16.34 -1.26 -9.82
N HIS A 566 -15.83 -1.74 -8.70
CA HIS A 566 -14.65 -1.18 -8.05
C HIS A 566 -13.62 -2.27 -7.71
N PRO A 567 -12.36 -2.11 -8.15
CA PRO A 567 -11.73 -0.90 -8.71
C PRO A 567 -11.81 -0.74 -10.23
N PHE A 568 -12.31 -1.71 -11.00
CA PHE A 568 -12.07 -1.79 -12.44
C PHE A 568 -12.89 -0.80 -13.31
N GLY A 569 -14.05 -0.32 -12.83
CA GLY A 569 -14.89 0.60 -13.59
C GLY A 569 -15.43 0.03 -14.92
N LEU A 570 -15.46 -1.30 -15.07
CA LEU A 570 -16.08 -1.98 -16.20
C LEU A 570 -17.60 -1.75 -16.22
N ILE A 571 -18.20 -1.73 -15.03
CA ILE A 571 -19.55 -1.27 -14.74
C ILE A 571 -19.42 0.05 -13.99
N ASP A 572 -20.12 1.10 -14.42
CA ASP A 572 -19.97 2.44 -13.83
C ASP A 572 -21.29 3.21 -13.89
N VAL A 573 -21.55 4.04 -12.87
CA VAL A 573 -22.77 4.83 -12.73
C VAL A 573 -22.98 5.82 -13.90
N SER A 574 -21.92 6.29 -14.54
CA SER A 574 -22.00 7.19 -15.70
C SER A 574 -22.47 6.51 -16.99
N LYS A 575 -22.54 5.19 -17.00
CA LYS A 575 -22.93 4.39 -18.18
C LYS A 575 -24.42 4.10 -18.26
N GLY A 576 -25.25 4.84 -17.53
CA GLY A 576 -26.72 4.82 -17.64
C GLY A 576 -27.45 4.17 -16.47
N ASN A 577 -28.77 4.36 -16.42
CA ASN A 577 -29.63 4.00 -15.28
C ASN A 577 -29.58 2.51 -14.90
N GLY A 578 -29.44 1.61 -15.89
CA GLY A 578 -29.32 0.19 -15.60
C GLY A 578 -28.08 -0.17 -14.78
N ASN A 579 -26.97 0.51 -15.03
CA ASN A 579 -25.74 0.31 -14.24
C ASN A 579 -25.86 0.92 -12.85
N ILE A 580 -26.51 2.08 -12.71
CA ILE A 580 -26.79 2.71 -11.42
C ILE A 580 -27.61 1.75 -10.55
N ASP A 581 -28.72 1.25 -11.07
CA ASP A 581 -29.58 0.31 -10.34
C ASP A 581 -28.81 -0.97 -9.92
N LEU A 582 -28.04 -1.55 -10.84
CA LEU A 582 -27.25 -2.75 -10.58
C LEU A 582 -26.23 -2.51 -9.46
N ILE A 583 -25.48 -1.40 -9.51
CA ILE A 583 -24.48 -1.04 -8.50
C ILE A 583 -25.13 -0.83 -7.13
N LEU A 584 -26.19 -0.04 -7.07
CA LEU A 584 -26.85 0.28 -5.80
C LEU A 584 -27.49 -0.96 -5.17
N ARG A 585 -28.11 -1.86 -5.97
CA ARG A 585 -28.61 -3.14 -5.45
C ARG A 585 -27.49 -4.04 -4.92
N SER A 586 -26.37 -4.12 -5.64
CA SER A 586 -25.22 -4.93 -5.21
C SER A 586 -24.62 -4.42 -3.88
N ILE A 587 -24.43 -3.09 -3.74
CA ILE A 587 -23.95 -2.49 -2.52
C ILE A 587 -24.96 -2.72 -1.37
N LYS A 588 -26.25 -2.49 -1.62
CA LYS A 588 -27.30 -2.69 -0.64
C LYS A 588 -27.36 -4.15 -0.17
N ASN A 589 -27.16 -5.12 -1.06
CA ASN A 589 -27.14 -6.53 -0.69
C ASN A 589 -26.03 -6.83 0.32
N VAL A 590 -24.77 -6.41 0.07
CA VAL A 590 -23.68 -6.70 1.02
C VAL A 590 -23.88 -6.00 2.36
N GLU A 591 -24.50 -4.81 2.40
CA GLU A 591 -24.84 -4.11 3.63
C GLU A 591 -25.96 -4.82 4.42
N MET A 592 -27.01 -5.31 3.73
CA MET A 592 -28.12 -6.04 4.36
C MET A 592 -27.72 -7.38 4.96
N LEU A 593 -26.70 -8.04 4.41
CA LEU A 593 -26.16 -9.29 4.94
C LEU A 593 -25.38 -9.10 6.25
N GLY A 594 -25.17 -7.84 6.67
CA GLY A 594 -24.54 -7.48 7.94
C GLY A 594 -23.02 -7.52 7.90
N THR A 595 -22.42 -7.19 9.05
CA THR A 595 -20.98 -6.95 9.18
C THR A 595 -20.25 -7.99 10.01
N ASP A 596 -20.90 -9.09 10.37
CA ASP A 596 -20.39 -10.10 11.30
C ASP A 596 -18.98 -10.62 10.91
N TRP A 597 -18.75 -10.82 9.63
CA TRP A 597 -17.47 -11.33 9.11
C TRP A 597 -16.65 -10.27 8.37
N TRP A 598 -16.86 -8.96 8.65
CA TRP A 598 -16.05 -7.89 8.08
C TRP A 598 -14.78 -7.67 8.90
N THR A 599 -13.76 -7.21 8.22
CA THR A 599 -12.51 -6.71 8.82
C THR A 599 -12.41 -5.20 8.57
N GLY A 600 -11.37 -4.55 9.08
CA GLY A 600 -11.21 -3.11 8.88
C GLY A 600 -11.12 -2.71 7.41
N TYR A 601 -10.35 -3.46 6.61
CA TYR A 601 -10.24 -3.16 5.17
C TYR A 601 -11.58 -3.25 4.41
N THR A 602 -12.51 -4.05 4.91
CA THR A 602 -13.85 -4.16 4.30
C THR A 602 -14.59 -2.83 4.34
N TYR A 603 -14.53 -2.11 5.47
CA TYR A 603 -15.09 -0.77 5.61
C TYR A 603 -14.40 0.25 4.70
N ALA A 604 -13.07 0.20 4.61
CA ALA A 604 -12.31 1.07 3.71
C ALA A 604 -12.61 0.78 2.23
N TRP A 605 -12.77 -0.50 1.85
CA TRP A 605 -13.14 -0.86 0.48
C TRP A 605 -14.58 -0.45 0.15
N LEU A 606 -15.53 -0.68 1.06
CA LEU A 606 -16.90 -0.20 0.88
C LEU A 606 -16.96 1.32 0.73
N ALA A 607 -16.15 2.07 1.49
CA ALA A 607 -16.05 3.52 1.37
C ALA A 607 -15.62 3.95 -0.06
N ASN A 608 -14.66 3.25 -0.68
CA ASN A 608 -14.29 3.49 -2.08
C ASN A 608 -15.47 3.22 -3.05
N MET A 609 -16.23 2.14 -2.84
CA MET A 609 -17.41 1.84 -3.65
C MET A 609 -18.49 2.92 -3.49
N LYS A 610 -18.75 3.35 -2.25
CA LYS A 610 -19.70 4.42 -1.94
C LYS A 610 -19.29 5.76 -2.56
N ALA A 611 -17.97 6.07 -2.59
CA ALA A 611 -17.47 7.27 -3.27
C ALA A 611 -17.76 7.22 -4.77
N ARG A 612 -17.59 6.07 -5.43
CA ARG A 612 -17.94 5.90 -6.86
C ARG A 612 -19.44 5.83 -7.13
N ALA A 613 -20.24 5.54 -6.12
CA ALA A 613 -21.70 5.66 -6.15
C ALA A 613 -22.20 7.07 -5.78
N PHE A 614 -21.30 8.02 -5.48
CA PHE A 614 -21.56 9.40 -5.06
C PHE A 614 -22.30 9.53 -3.71
N GLU A 615 -22.12 8.57 -2.81
CA GLU A 615 -22.74 8.50 -1.48
C GLU A 615 -21.77 9.01 -0.39
N GLY A 616 -21.39 10.31 -0.44
CA GLY A 616 -20.34 10.90 0.40
C GLY A 616 -20.54 10.79 1.92
N ASP A 617 -21.77 10.91 2.42
CA ASP A 617 -22.06 10.75 3.85
C ASP A 617 -21.81 9.32 4.33
N ASP A 618 -22.06 8.34 3.48
CA ASP A 618 -21.78 6.93 3.75
C ASP A 618 -20.28 6.63 3.72
N VAL A 619 -19.53 7.30 2.84
CA VAL A 619 -18.04 7.22 2.86
C VAL A 619 -17.53 7.67 4.23
N VAL A 620 -17.92 8.84 4.68
CA VAL A 620 -17.49 9.39 5.99
C VAL A 620 -17.85 8.43 7.12
N ARG A 621 -19.07 7.90 7.13
CA ARG A 621 -19.52 6.94 8.17
C ARG A 621 -18.62 5.70 8.20
N ASN A 622 -18.36 5.07 7.06
CA ASN A 622 -17.54 3.84 6.98
C ASN A 622 -16.09 4.11 7.39
N LEU A 623 -15.50 5.22 6.96
CA LEU A 623 -14.14 5.58 7.34
C LEU A 623 -14.01 5.94 8.82
N HIS A 624 -15.02 6.56 9.44
CA HIS A 624 -15.04 6.77 10.89
C HIS A 624 -15.08 5.45 11.68
N ILE A 625 -15.84 4.45 11.20
CA ILE A 625 -15.85 3.12 11.81
C ILE A 625 -14.46 2.48 11.68
N PHE A 626 -13.88 2.50 10.48
CA PHE A 626 -12.53 1.98 10.20
C PHE A 626 -11.51 2.58 11.18
N ILE A 627 -11.43 3.91 11.26
CA ILE A 627 -10.42 4.61 12.07
C ILE A 627 -10.61 4.33 13.57
N LYS A 628 -11.85 4.33 14.06
CA LYS A 628 -12.13 4.22 15.50
C LYS A 628 -12.11 2.79 16.01
N ALA A 629 -12.57 1.83 15.21
CA ALA A 629 -12.75 0.44 15.64
C ALA A 629 -11.65 -0.50 15.14
N PHE A 630 -11.00 -0.17 14.02
CA PHE A 630 -10.04 -1.07 13.37
C PHE A 630 -8.63 -0.48 13.22
N CYS A 631 -8.32 0.63 13.89
CA CYS A 631 -6.96 1.15 13.95
C CYS A 631 -6.43 1.17 15.38
N SER A 632 -5.13 0.86 15.52
CA SER A 632 -4.39 1.03 16.76
C SER A 632 -4.08 2.51 17.02
N PRO A 633 -3.59 2.90 18.22
CA PRO A 633 -3.26 4.29 18.54
C PRO A 633 -2.25 4.94 17.59
N ASN A 634 -1.34 4.16 16.98
CA ASN A 634 -0.40 4.62 15.95
C ASN A 634 -1.00 4.61 14.54
N SER A 635 -2.30 4.33 14.42
CA SER A 635 -3.08 4.21 13.19
C SER A 635 -2.76 3.01 12.29
N PHE A 636 -2.08 1.97 12.75
CA PHE A 636 -2.03 0.70 12.01
C PHE A 636 -3.41 0.05 11.96
N HIS A 637 -3.81 -0.42 10.79
CA HIS A 637 -5.02 -1.19 10.61
C HIS A 637 -4.91 -2.54 11.33
N LEU A 638 -5.86 -2.81 12.21
CA LEU A 638 -6.04 -4.09 12.90
C LEU A 638 -7.26 -4.82 12.31
N ASN A 639 -7.12 -6.11 12.07
CA ASN A 639 -8.16 -6.85 11.33
C ASN A 639 -9.49 -6.99 12.10
N GLY A 640 -9.49 -6.94 13.42
CA GLY A 640 -10.69 -7.08 14.25
C GLY A 640 -11.20 -5.80 14.87
N ASP A 641 -12.47 -5.79 15.30
CA ASP A 641 -13.11 -4.69 16.03
C ASP A 641 -12.52 -4.56 17.45
N GLN A 642 -11.64 -3.59 17.65
CA GLN A 642 -10.97 -3.34 18.93
C GLN A 642 -11.89 -2.69 19.95
N LEU A 643 -12.95 -2.02 19.52
CA LEU A 643 -13.95 -1.43 20.42
C LEU A 643 -14.96 -2.49 20.93
N LYS A 644 -15.04 -3.65 20.28
CA LYS A 644 -16.07 -4.68 20.55
C LYS A 644 -17.49 -4.08 20.51
N ALA A 645 -17.68 -3.15 19.57
CA ALA A 645 -18.93 -2.41 19.40
C ALA A 645 -19.94 -3.11 18.49
N GLY A 646 -19.63 -4.33 18.04
CA GLY A 646 -20.49 -5.12 17.16
C GLY A 646 -20.31 -4.80 15.67
N TYR A 647 -19.21 -4.14 15.31
CA TYR A 647 -18.86 -3.91 13.91
C TYR A 647 -18.30 -5.16 13.22
N SER A 648 -17.88 -6.18 14.01
CA SER A 648 -17.43 -7.48 13.53
C SER A 648 -17.48 -8.52 14.66
N GLN A 649 -17.58 -9.81 14.30
CA GLN A 649 -17.31 -10.91 15.21
C GLN A 649 -15.80 -11.12 15.40
N PHE A 650 -14.96 -10.67 14.46
CA PHE A 650 -13.52 -10.66 14.63
C PHE A 650 -13.09 -9.58 15.62
N THR A 651 -12.30 -9.97 16.64
CA THR A 651 -11.74 -9.06 17.65
C THR A 651 -10.23 -9.22 17.82
N TYR A 652 -9.58 -9.97 16.91
CA TYR A 652 -8.14 -10.25 16.93
C TYR A 652 -7.33 -9.07 16.38
N ARG A 653 -6.04 -9.01 16.72
CA ARG A 653 -5.19 -7.83 16.54
C ARG A 653 -4.20 -7.85 15.38
N PRO A 654 -4.00 -8.91 14.55
CA PRO A 654 -2.93 -8.84 13.58
C PRO A 654 -3.08 -7.59 12.71
N PHE A 655 -1.99 -6.79 12.60
CA PHE A 655 -2.02 -5.64 11.74
C PHE A 655 -1.58 -6.00 10.32
N THR A 656 -2.20 -5.36 9.35
CA THR A 656 -1.90 -5.40 7.92
C THR A 656 -2.17 -4.01 7.35
N LEU A 657 -1.55 -3.62 6.22
CA LEU A 657 -1.54 -2.22 5.81
C LEU A 657 -2.57 -1.85 4.73
N GLU A 658 -3.21 -2.83 4.10
CA GLU A 658 -4.14 -2.60 3.00
C GLU A 658 -5.33 -1.69 3.37
N GLY A 659 -5.90 -1.89 4.55
CA GLY A 659 -7.01 -1.06 5.05
C GLY A 659 -6.61 0.41 5.19
N ASN A 660 -5.38 0.66 5.64
CA ASN A 660 -4.80 1.99 5.76
C ASN A 660 -4.80 2.73 4.40
N PHE A 661 -4.17 2.13 3.40
CA PHE A 661 -4.03 2.79 2.10
C PHE A 661 -5.36 2.82 1.31
N ALA A 662 -6.25 1.84 1.51
CA ALA A 662 -7.60 1.89 0.98
C ALA A 662 -8.44 3.02 1.62
N CYS A 663 -8.22 3.37 2.89
CA CYS A 663 -8.83 4.53 3.56
C CYS A 663 -8.40 5.84 2.88
N ALA A 664 -7.08 6.02 2.64
CA ALA A 664 -6.60 7.19 1.91
C ALA A 664 -7.16 7.27 0.49
N ALA A 665 -7.23 6.14 -0.22
CA ALA A 665 -7.82 6.07 -1.55
C ALA A 665 -9.31 6.46 -1.56
N ALA A 666 -10.09 6.05 -0.54
CA ALA A 666 -11.50 6.43 -0.43
C ALA A 666 -11.69 7.94 -0.24
N ILE A 667 -10.84 8.59 0.58
CA ILE A 667 -10.83 10.05 0.72
C ILE A 667 -10.50 10.71 -0.63
N GLN A 668 -9.55 10.17 -1.38
CA GLN A 668 -9.20 10.69 -2.70
C GLN A 668 -10.34 10.51 -3.72
N GLU A 669 -11.05 9.38 -3.70
CA GLU A 669 -12.24 9.14 -4.55
C GLU A 669 -13.40 10.10 -4.23
N MET A 670 -13.52 10.59 -2.98
CA MET A 670 -14.47 11.67 -2.66
C MET A 670 -14.12 12.99 -3.35
N LEU A 671 -12.82 13.25 -3.54
CA LEU A 671 -12.29 14.53 -3.99
C LEU A 671 -12.07 14.60 -5.50
N LEU A 672 -11.56 13.51 -6.11
CA LEU A 672 -11.21 13.46 -7.53
C LEU A 672 -11.43 12.08 -8.11
N GLN A 673 -12.20 11.97 -9.19
CA GLN A 673 -12.36 10.76 -9.99
C GLN A 673 -12.00 11.03 -11.44
N SER A 674 -11.32 10.07 -12.10
CA SER A 674 -10.96 10.14 -13.52
C SER A 674 -11.01 8.80 -14.25
N HIS A 675 -11.40 7.72 -13.57
CA HIS A 675 -11.40 6.35 -14.08
C HIS A 675 -12.30 6.13 -15.33
N THR A 676 -13.26 7.01 -15.57
CA THR A 676 -14.13 6.97 -16.75
C THR A 676 -13.58 7.74 -17.96
N GLY A 677 -12.37 8.32 -17.83
CA GLY A 677 -11.78 9.22 -18.83
C GLY A 677 -12.31 10.66 -18.75
N VAL A 678 -13.18 10.96 -17.79
CA VAL A 678 -13.69 12.31 -17.49
C VAL A 678 -13.26 12.67 -16.07
N ILE A 679 -12.55 13.77 -15.90
CA ILE A 679 -12.17 14.32 -14.61
C ILE A 679 -13.43 14.87 -13.93
N LYS A 680 -13.74 14.37 -12.74
CA LYS A 680 -14.82 14.85 -11.88
C LYS A 680 -14.22 15.32 -10.56
N VAL A 681 -14.46 16.57 -10.20
CA VAL A 681 -13.97 17.21 -8.96
C VAL A 681 -15.08 17.22 -7.94
N PHE A 682 -14.76 16.81 -6.72
CA PHE A 682 -15.68 16.69 -5.60
C PHE A 682 -16.97 15.87 -5.88
N PRO A 683 -16.84 14.67 -6.49
CA PRO A 683 -18.01 13.89 -6.90
C PRO A 683 -18.80 13.31 -5.72
N ALA A 684 -18.19 13.15 -4.54
CA ALA A 684 -18.79 12.46 -3.40
C ALA A 684 -18.46 13.13 -2.05
N LEU A 685 -18.62 14.45 -1.97
CA LEU A 685 -18.48 15.15 -0.69
C LEU A 685 -19.63 14.80 0.27
N SER A 686 -19.34 14.82 1.57
CA SER A 686 -20.39 14.80 2.59
C SER A 686 -21.25 16.06 2.48
N THR A 687 -22.55 15.91 2.64
CA THR A 687 -23.53 17.01 2.64
C THR A 687 -23.31 18.01 3.78
N LYS A 688 -22.49 17.65 4.77
CA LYS A 688 -22.14 18.48 5.94
C LYS A 688 -20.88 19.31 5.75
N TRP A 689 -20.16 19.14 4.64
CA TRP A 689 -18.90 19.82 4.40
C TRP A 689 -19.11 21.10 3.59
N GLU A 690 -18.60 22.22 4.10
CA GLU A 690 -18.72 23.52 3.47
C GLU A 690 -17.42 24.03 2.85
N ASP A 691 -16.28 23.65 3.44
CA ASP A 691 -14.95 24.07 2.99
C ASP A 691 -14.05 22.87 2.79
N VAL A 692 -13.64 22.62 1.56
CA VAL A 692 -12.79 21.49 1.16
C VAL A 692 -11.82 21.93 0.08
N SER A 693 -10.57 21.51 0.16
CA SER A 693 -9.63 21.72 -0.94
C SER A 693 -8.66 20.57 -1.08
N PHE A 694 -8.12 20.42 -2.28
CA PHE A 694 -6.97 19.59 -2.55
C PHE A 694 -6.06 20.24 -3.60
N ARG A 695 -4.78 19.91 -3.56
CA ARG A 695 -3.78 20.42 -4.52
C ARG A 695 -3.02 19.30 -5.15
N HIS A 696 -2.76 19.44 -6.47
CA HIS A 696 -1.93 18.58 -7.30
C HIS A 696 -2.29 17.09 -7.24
N PHE A 697 -3.56 16.75 -7.03
CA PHE A 697 -4.02 15.38 -7.23
C PHE A 697 -3.89 15.03 -8.70
N ARG A 698 -3.47 13.81 -8.96
CA ARG A 698 -3.24 13.30 -10.30
C ARG A 698 -4.47 12.61 -10.84
N ALA A 699 -4.87 12.98 -12.06
CA ALA A 699 -5.89 12.31 -12.83
C ALA A 699 -5.28 11.51 -13.99
N MET A 700 -6.02 10.51 -14.50
CA MET A 700 -5.64 9.77 -15.71
C MET A 700 -5.40 10.73 -16.88
N GLY A 701 -4.39 10.45 -17.71
CA GLY A 701 -3.93 11.34 -18.79
C GLY A 701 -2.77 12.25 -18.37
N ALA A 702 -2.16 12.01 -17.20
CA ALA A 702 -1.08 12.82 -16.62
C ALA A 702 -1.49 14.30 -16.41
N PHE A 703 -2.69 14.51 -15.88
CA PHE A 703 -3.17 15.82 -15.47
C PHE A 703 -3.03 15.99 -13.95
N LEU A 704 -2.47 17.12 -13.50
CA LEU A 704 -2.49 17.52 -12.10
C LEU A 704 -3.66 18.46 -11.88
N VAL A 705 -4.46 18.16 -10.88
CA VAL A 705 -5.70 18.87 -10.58
C VAL A 705 -5.62 19.45 -9.17
N SER A 706 -6.01 20.72 -9.03
CA SER A 706 -6.23 21.40 -7.75
C SER A 706 -7.61 22.02 -7.75
N ALA A 707 -8.30 21.96 -6.63
CA ALA A 707 -9.64 22.53 -6.55
C ALA A 707 -9.99 23.02 -5.15
N SER A 708 -10.88 24.02 -5.09
CA SER A 708 -11.42 24.58 -3.86
C SER A 708 -12.94 24.57 -3.88
N TYR A 709 -13.53 24.21 -2.75
CA TYR A 709 -14.95 24.22 -2.44
C TYR A 709 -15.13 25.07 -1.17
N GLU A 710 -15.89 26.15 -1.25
CA GLU A 710 -16.04 27.12 -0.17
C GLU A 710 -17.51 27.51 -0.02
N GLY A 711 -18.01 27.57 1.22
CA GLY A 711 -19.39 27.90 1.51
C GLY A 711 -20.38 27.02 0.76
N GLY A 712 -20.09 25.73 0.62
CA GLY A 712 -20.97 24.78 -0.05
C GLY A 712 -20.94 24.83 -1.58
N LYS A 713 -19.92 25.45 -2.22
CA LYS A 713 -19.82 25.59 -3.68
C LYS A 713 -18.39 25.42 -4.19
N ILE A 714 -18.24 24.83 -5.38
CA ILE A 714 -16.95 24.83 -6.07
C ILE A 714 -16.63 26.26 -6.51
N VAL A 715 -15.46 26.78 -6.10
CA VAL A 715 -15.02 28.15 -6.45
C VAL A 715 -13.92 28.15 -7.51
N SER A 716 -13.08 27.14 -7.55
CA SER A 716 -12.01 27.04 -8.56
C SER A 716 -11.64 25.59 -8.86
N ILE A 717 -11.23 25.33 -10.09
CA ILE A 717 -10.61 24.09 -10.55
C ILE A 717 -9.42 24.49 -11.42
N THR A 718 -8.21 24.05 -11.08
CA THR A 718 -7.02 24.24 -11.89
C THR A 718 -6.55 22.88 -12.39
N VAL A 719 -6.29 22.77 -13.69
CA VAL A 719 -5.77 21.58 -14.35
C VAL A 719 -4.47 21.93 -15.04
N GLU A 720 -3.38 21.23 -14.71
CA GLU A 720 -2.09 21.30 -15.38
C GLU A 720 -1.85 20.01 -16.16
N SER A 721 -1.33 20.11 -17.37
CA SER A 721 -1.03 18.95 -18.22
C SER A 721 0.46 18.68 -18.25
N GLU A 722 0.92 17.56 -17.72
CA GLU A 722 2.34 17.19 -17.75
C GLU A 722 2.79 16.60 -19.10
N LYS A 723 1.89 15.97 -19.85
CA LYS A 723 2.22 15.26 -21.09
C LYS A 723 1.47 15.76 -22.33
N GLY A 724 0.62 16.77 -22.17
CA GLY A 724 -0.32 17.17 -23.23
C GLY A 724 -1.49 16.17 -23.31
N GLY A 725 -2.29 16.28 -24.36
CA GLY A 725 -3.38 15.36 -24.63
C GLY A 725 -4.78 15.98 -24.50
N LEU A 726 -5.80 15.16 -24.63
CA LEU A 726 -7.20 15.57 -24.56
C LEU A 726 -7.69 15.51 -23.10
N MET A 727 -7.82 16.67 -22.47
CA MET A 727 -8.49 16.80 -21.19
C MET A 727 -10.01 16.77 -21.39
N LYS A 728 -10.68 15.95 -20.59
CA LYS A 728 -12.14 15.95 -20.45
C LYS A 728 -12.50 16.22 -19.00
N LEU A 729 -13.12 17.35 -18.72
CA LEU A 729 -13.52 17.78 -17.39
C LEU A 729 -15.05 17.96 -17.34
N TYR A 730 -15.71 17.31 -16.40
CA TYR A 730 -17.07 17.72 -16.01
C TYR A 730 -16.96 19.08 -15.33
N ASN A 731 -17.40 20.12 -16.05
CA ASN A 731 -17.29 21.50 -15.60
C ASN A 731 -18.55 21.90 -14.82
N PRO A 732 -18.48 22.00 -13.48
CA PRO A 732 -19.65 22.28 -12.65
C PRO A 732 -20.20 23.69 -12.82
N PHE A 733 -19.42 24.61 -13.41
CA PHE A 733 -19.88 25.99 -13.67
C PHE A 733 -20.79 26.07 -14.91
N THR A 734 -20.77 25.09 -15.78
CA THR A 734 -21.58 25.04 -17.01
C THR A 734 -22.47 23.80 -17.09
N ASP A 735 -22.34 22.89 -16.14
CA ASP A 735 -23.01 21.58 -16.10
C ASP A 735 -22.80 20.75 -17.39
N LYS A 736 -21.59 20.82 -17.95
CA LYS A 736 -21.22 20.13 -19.22
C LYS A 736 -19.80 19.57 -19.14
N ILE A 737 -19.54 18.56 -19.98
CA ILE A 737 -18.15 18.12 -20.21
C ILE A 737 -17.46 19.17 -21.08
N THR A 738 -16.38 19.73 -20.58
CA THR A 738 -15.44 20.57 -21.32
C THR A 738 -14.33 19.69 -21.86
N GLU A 739 -14.17 19.66 -23.19
CA GLU A 739 -13.04 18.99 -23.86
C GLU A 739 -12.03 20.03 -24.34
N ARG A 740 -10.75 19.80 -24.05
CA ARG A 740 -9.67 20.68 -24.49
C ARG A 740 -8.41 19.88 -24.77
N LYS A 741 -7.84 20.08 -25.97
CA LYS A 741 -6.52 19.56 -26.29
C LYS A 741 -5.48 20.50 -25.64
N MET A 742 -4.74 20.00 -24.68
CA MET A 742 -3.72 20.72 -23.93
C MET A 742 -2.32 20.36 -24.45
N VAL A 743 -1.38 21.28 -24.31
CA VAL A 743 0.05 21.02 -24.55
C VAL A 743 0.76 20.74 -23.22
N THR A 744 1.95 20.16 -23.29
CA THR A 744 2.78 19.89 -22.10
C THR A 744 3.09 21.18 -21.35
N GLY A 745 2.90 21.19 -20.02
CA GLY A 745 3.10 22.36 -19.15
C GLY A 745 1.96 23.37 -19.17
N GLU A 746 0.91 23.16 -19.99
CA GLU A 746 -0.23 24.07 -20.02
C GLU A 746 -1.07 23.93 -18.76
N THR A 747 -1.42 25.09 -18.17
CA THR A 747 -2.30 25.20 -17.00
C THR A 747 -3.55 25.99 -17.37
N ILE A 748 -4.71 25.52 -16.96
CA ILE A 748 -5.99 26.19 -17.13
C ILE A 748 -6.75 26.23 -15.80
N THR A 749 -7.37 27.37 -15.50
CA THR A 749 -8.21 27.53 -14.30
C THR A 749 -9.65 27.87 -14.70
N PHE A 750 -10.58 27.12 -14.13
CA PHE A 750 -12.04 27.34 -14.24
C PHE A 750 -12.54 27.96 -12.92
N THR A 751 -13.35 29.01 -13.05
CA THR A 751 -13.96 29.70 -11.91
C THR A 751 -15.38 30.13 -12.24
N ASN A 752 -16.17 30.46 -11.23
CA ASN A 752 -17.52 31.00 -11.39
C ASN A 752 -17.54 32.45 -11.91
N LYS A 753 -16.38 33.12 -12.00
CA LYS A 753 -16.26 34.45 -12.61
C LYS A 753 -16.16 34.28 -14.12
N PHE A 754 -17.16 34.74 -14.86
CA PHE A 754 -17.05 34.94 -16.31
C PHE A 754 -15.73 35.65 -16.61
N PRO A 755 -14.96 35.22 -17.62
CA PRO A 755 -13.87 36.03 -18.08
C PRO A 755 -14.50 37.36 -18.55
N MET A 756 -14.24 38.45 -17.81
CA MET A 756 -14.44 39.76 -18.38
C MET A 756 -13.49 39.85 -19.57
N GLY A 757 -14.09 39.89 -20.77
CA GLY A 757 -13.38 39.88 -22.03
C GLY A 757 -12.28 40.97 -22.10
N LYS A 758 -11.16 40.57 -22.62
CA LYS A 758 -10.32 41.42 -23.46
C LYS A 758 -10.12 40.72 -24.79
#